data_9f340ac154430425edfd95d9eb1c0ddc
#
_entry.id   9f340ac154430425edfd95d9eb1c0ddc
#
_cell.length_a   1.000
_cell.length_b   1.000
_cell.length_c   1.000
_cell.angle_alpha   90.00
_cell.angle_beta   90.00
_cell.angle_gamma   90.00
#
_symmetry.space_group_name_H-M   'P 1'
#
loop_
_entity.id
_entity.type
_entity.pdbx_description
1 polymer ?
#
loop_
_entity_poly.entity_id
_entity_poly.type
_entity_poly.pdbx_seq_one_letter_code
_entity_poly.pdbx_strand_id
1 'polypeptide(L)'
;MSKNLVIVESPAKGKTIEKFLGPDFKVLASFGHVRALPSKQGSVDIEKNFEPKYHVLPESKKHLDAIKDALKGADRLLLATDPDREGEAISWHLLAALGLDKKNPGIKIQRVEFHEITKEAILHAVQNPRDIALDLVDAQQARSILDYLVGFNLSPFLWKKIRYGLSAGRVQSVALRLVCEREKEILAFNEQEYWTVAARLGVAAGQEFKAGLVDVGGKKLGKFDIPGEDVATALKTALQSGSYKVAKVTKTEKKRNPSPPFTTSTLQQEASRKLGFSAKKTMSTAQKLYEGIDVGEEGTVGLITYMRTDSVNLSTLALTDAHDVISAAYGKEYALAKPRIFKTKSKNAQEAHEAVRPTYIAKTPVELKKYLTPDLYKLYELIWKRTVACQMAEALLDQTSVDITAELSVPPAAGPFAGAGRAGLRAAGTVIRFPGFMKLYIEGLDDQDEEKEGLLPAMSEGVALTLHEVLPEQHFTQPPPRYTEATLVKTLEEYGIGRPSTFASIMNTLVERKYARLDKKRFFPEDVGMVVSDLLTAHFQKYVDYNFTAGLEEELDQVSRGEKEWKPLLKEFWEPFIALLKQKEGEVNKADLTTEATDELCPECGKPLVVKLGKRGKFIACSGFQEGCKYTRNVDQDGEVVEPVVSEEKCEKCGLPMLIKDGRFGKYLACSGYPACKNIQPLVKPVSTGVVCPECKEGELTEKKSRFGKLFYSCNQYPKCKFALWDLPVESPCPKCGFPLLVKKIYKRKGEFLKCPKEGCDYNTSE
;
A
#
# COMPACT_ATOMS: atom_id res chain seq x y z
N MET A 1 -22.56 41.30 -2.46
CA MET A 1 -21.90 40.28 -1.58
C MET A 1 -22.65 38.97 -1.76
N SER A 2 -21.94 37.84 -1.88
CA SER A 2 -22.57 36.53 -2.04
C SER A 2 -23.34 36.18 -0.78
N LYS A 3 -24.62 35.83 -0.91
CA LYS A 3 -25.51 35.49 0.21
C LYS A 3 -25.23 34.13 0.82
N ASN A 4 -24.55 33.24 0.08
CA ASN A 4 -24.26 31.87 0.49
C ASN A 4 -22.74 31.67 0.63
N LEU A 5 -22.31 31.18 1.79
CA LEU A 5 -20.94 30.75 2.02
C LEU A 5 -20.85 29.22 2.02
N VAL A 6 -20.00 28.68 1.19
CA VAL A 6 -19.77 27.22 1.10
C VAL A 6 -18.37 26.91 1.61
N ILE A 7 -18.24 25.94 2.51
CA ILE A 7 -16.93 25.51 3.00
C ILE A 7 -16.66 24.09 2.55
N VAL A 8 -15.50 23.89 1.92
CA VAL A 8 -14.96 22.60 1.46
C VAL A 8 -13.64 22.30 2.17
N GLU A 9 -13.11 21.08 2.00
CA GLU A 9 -11.83 20.70 2.63
C GLU A 9 -10.61 21.23 1.89
N SER A 10 -10.65 21.24 0.55
CA SER A 10 -9.49 21.57 -0.27
C SER A 10 -9.75 22.73 -1.23
N PRO A 11 -8.72 23.54 -1.53
CA PRO A 11 -8.85 24.63 -2.51
C PRO A 11 -9.16 24.13 -3.93
N ALA A 12 -8.75 22.89 -4.27
CA ALA A 12 -9.03 22.30 -5.57
C ALA A 12 -10.52 22.10 -5.77
N LYS A 13 -11.20 21.47 -4.78
CA LYS A 13 -12.67 21.36 -4.75
C LYS A 13 -13.34 22.73 -4.82
N GLY A 14 -12.84 23.69 -4.02
CA GLY A 14 -13.40 25.03 -3.94
C GLY A 14 -13.52 25.69 -5.31
N LYS A 15 -12.47 25.69 -6.09
CA LYS A 15 -12.44 26.26 -7.45
C LYS A 15 -13.45 25.61 -8.40
N THR A 16 -13.57 24.30 -8.33
CA THR A 16 -14.50 23.54 -9.18
C THR A 16 -15.95 23.85 -8.80
N ILE A 17 -16.28 23.78 -7.51
CA ILE A 17 -17.63 23.97 -7.00
C ILE A 17 -18.11 25.44 -7.18
N GLU A 18 -17.24 26.40 -6.91
CA GLU A 18 -17.58 27.83 -7.08
C GLU A 18 -17.99 28.16 -8.51
N LYS A 19 -17.30 27.57 -9.50
CA LYS A 19 -17.64 27.73 -10.91
C LYS A 19 -19.04 27.16 -11.25
N PHE A 20 -19.43 26.06 -10.62
CA PHE A 20 -20.73 25.44 -10.86
C PHE A 20 -21.89 26.19 -10.18
N LEU A 21 -21.64 26.78 -9.01
CA LEU A 21 -22.66 27.47 -8.21
C LEU A 21 -22.93 28.91 -8.66
N GLY A 22 -21.94 29.57 -9.28
CA GLY A 22 -22.07 30.95 -9.78
C GLY A 22 -21.92 32.03 -8.71
N PRO A 23 -22.21 33.33 -9.05
CA PRO A 23 -21.81 34.49 -8.28
C PRO A 23 -22.52 34.67 -6.93
N ASP A 24 -23.65 34.04 -6.70
CA ASP A 24 -24.37 34.13 -5.42
C ASP A 24 -23.72 33.31 -4.30
N PHE A 25 -22.71 32.50 -4.64
CA PHE A 25 -22.00 31.63 -3.73
C PHE A 25 -20.52 32.04 -3.64
N LYS A 26 -20.00 32.06 -2.42
CA LYS A 26 -18.57 32.17 -2.14
C LYS A 26 -18.09 30.84 -1.59
N VAL A 27 -17.04 30.27 -2.19
CA VAL A 27 -16.50 28.99 -1.74
C VAL A 27 -15.15 29.20 -1.10
N LEU A 28 -14.97 28.72 0.13
CA LEU A 28 -13.70 28.75 0.86
C LEU A 28 -13.30 27.35 1.29
N ALA A 29 -12.00 27.14 1.51
CA ALA A 29 -11.47 25.87 1.98
C ALA A 29 -11.03 25.94 3.45
N SER A 30 -11.29 24.86 4.22
CA SER A 30 -10.78 24.69 5.58
C SER A 30 -9.33 24.19 5.61
N PHE A 31 -8.83 23.61 4.52
CA PHE A 31 -7.54 22.93 4.41
C PHE A 31 -7.42 21.70 5.32
N GLY A 32 -8.51 20.94 5.45
CA GLY A 32 -8.61 19.76 6.30
C GLY A 32 -9.12 20.06 7.70
N HIS A 33 -8.63 19.33 8.70
CA HIS A 33 -9.02 19.53 10.10
C HIS A 33 -8.61 20.91 10.62
N VAL A 34 -9.53 21.57 11.32
CA VAL A 34 -9.29 22.88 11.96
C VAL A 34 -9.01 22.78 13.46
N ARG A 35 -9.43 21.68 14.09
CA ARG A 35 -9.15 21.33 15.49
C ARG A 35 -8.69 19.90 15.61
N ALA A 36 -7.81 19.61 16.57
CA ALA A 36 -7.37 18.26 16.88
C ALA A 36 -7.12 18.09 18.40
N LEU A 37 -6.97 16.84 18.83
CA LEU A 37 -6.45 16.52 20.15
C LEU A 37 -4.95 16.89 20.18
N PRO A 38 -4.47 17.64 21.20
CA PRO A 38 -3.04 17.89 21.37
C PRO A 38 -2.24 16.59 21.41
N SER A 39 -1.07 16.59 20.78
CA SER A 39 -0.14 15.46 20.80
C SER A 39 0.61 15.40 22.14
N LYS A 40 -0.12 15.41 23.26
CA LYS A 40 0.40 15.31 24.63
C LYS A 40 -0.53 14.48 25.51
N GLN A 41 0.01 13.95 26.59
CA GLN A 41 -0.77 13.21 27.58
C GLN A 41 -1.83 14.11 28.25
N GLY A 42 -3.01 13.56 28.58
CA GLY A 42 -4.11 14.29 29.24
C GLY A 42 -4.99 15.11 28.30
N SER A 43 -4.90 14.92 26.98
CA SER A 43 -5.79 15.57 26.01
C SER A 43 -7.20 14.99 25.97
N VAL A 44 -7.42 13.83 26.59
CA VAL A 44 -8.73 13.24 26.88
C VAL A 44 -8.89 13.16 28.39
N ASP A 45 -9.98 13.69 28.90
CA ASP A 45 -10.29 13.70 30.33
C ASP A 45 -11.14 12.47 30.71
N ILE A 46 -10.46 11.43 31.18
CA ILE A 46 -11.08 10.13 31.48
C ILE A 46 -12.09 10.24 32.61
N GLU A 47 -11.78 11.06 33.66
CA GLU A 47 -12.65 11.26 34.83
C GLU A 47 -13.94 11.99 34.44
N LYS A 48 -13.89 12.85 33.41
CA LYS A 48 -15.05 13.50 32.83
C LYS A 48 -15.65 12.71 31.66
N ASN A 49 -15.74 11.40 31.81
CA ASN A 49 -16.36 10.51 30.81
C ASN A 49 -15.79 10.67 29.39
N PHE A 50 -14.45 10.63 29.31
CA PHE A 50 -13.67 10.72 28.06
C PHE A 50 -13.85 12.05 27.30
N GLU A 51 -14.06 13.16 27.99
CA GLU A 51 -14.21 14.47 27.35
C GLU A 51 -12.93 14.88 26.61
N PRO A 52 -12.98 15.13 25.28
CA PRO A 52 -11.82 15.51 24.49
C PRO A 52 -11.53 17.01 24.62
N LYS A 53 -10.26 17.37 24.85
CA LYS A 53 -9.80 18.76 24.94
C LYS A 53 -9.24 19.21 23.60
N TYR A 54 -10.11 19.46 22.63
CA TYR A 54 -9.71 19.93 21.30
C TYR A 54 -9.12 21.34 21.35
N HIS A 55 -8.13 21.61 20.50
CA HIS A 55 -7.58 22.93 20.27
C HIS A 55 -7.53 23.24 18.77
N VAL A 56 -7.61 24.52 18.43
CA VAL A 56 -7.45 25.00 17.06
C VAL A 56 -6.01 24.80 16.62
N LEU A 57 -5.82 24.23 15.44
CA LEU A 57 -4.51 24.03 14.86
C LEU A 57 -3.89 25.38 14.44
N PRO A 58 -2.63 25.67 14.78
CA PRO A 58 -1.99 26.95 14.45
C PRO A 58 -2.04 27.29 12.95
N GLU A 59 -1.82 26.28 12.10
CA GLU A 59 -1.85 26.39 10.64
C GLU A 59 -3.23 26.72 10.09
N SER A 60 -4.31 26.33 10.78
CA SER A 60 -5.69 26.58 10.33
C SER A 60 -6.20 27.96 10.71
N LYS A 61 -5.50 28.70 11.58
CA LYS A 61 -5.96 30.00 12.09
C LYS A 61 -6.23 31.00 10.98
N LYS A 62 -5.32 31.15 10.02
CA LYS A 62 -5.47 32.05 8.87
C LYS A 62 -6.73 31.73 8.05
N HIS A 63 -7.02 30.44 7.87
CA HIS A 63 -8.18 30.01 7.08
C HIS A 63 -9.48 30.24 7.85
N LEU A 64 -9.48 29.98 9.16
CA LEU A 64 -10.61 30.31 10.04
C LEU A 64 -10.92 31.80 10.06
N ASP A 65 -9.90 32.66 10.10
CA ASP A 65 -10.09 34.11 10.08
C ASP A 65 -10.72 34.57 8.75
N ALA A 66 -10.26 34.04 7.61
CA ALA A 66 -10.86 34.28 6.30
C ALA A 66 -12.32 33.82 6.22
N ILE A 67 -12.66 32.68 6.82
CA ILE A 67 -14.04 32.18 6.90
C ILE A 67 -14.89 33.08 7.80
N LYS A 68 -14.38 33.49 8.96
CA LYS A 68 -15.06 34.43 9.86
C LYS A 68 -15.39 35.75 9.18
N ASP A 69 -14.46 36.28 8.40
CA ASP A 69 -14.69 37.53 7.65
C ASP A 69 -15.75 37.37 6.57
N ALA A 70 -15.76 36.23 5.88
CA ALA A 70 -16.77 35.92 4.88
C ALA A 70 -18.17 35.68 5.47
N LEU A 71 -18.25 35.18 6.70
CA LEU A 71 -19.51 34.97 7.42
C LEU A 71 -20.25 36.26 7.74
N LYS A 72 -19.55 37.39 7.94
CA LYS A 72 -20.17 38.70 8.29
C LYS A 72 -21.17 39.20 7.25
N GLY A 73 -21.13 38.69 6.03
CA GLY A 73 -22.02 39.09 4.95
C GLY A 73 -22.86 37.94 4.35
N ALA A 74 -22.86 36.81 5.00
CA ALA A 74 -23.56 35.62 4.51
C ALA A 74 -24.87 35.37 5.28
N ASP A 75 -25.93 35.05 4.55
CA ASP A 75 -27.22 34.65 5.13
C ASP A 75 -27.26 33.12 5.43
N ARG A 76 -26.42 32.35 4.73
CA ARG A 76 -26.41 30.88 4.80
C ARG A 76 -24.98 30.32 4.76
N LEU A 77 -24.70 29.36 5.63
CA LEU A 77 -23.45 28.60 5.67
C LEU A 77 -23.72 27.15 5.23
N LEU A 78 -23.07 26.71 4.16
CA LEU A 78 -23.14 25.36 3.63
C LEU A 78 -21.82 24.65 3.88
N LEU A 79 -21.85 23.52 4.58
CA LEU A 79 -20.71 22.68 4.89
C LEU A 79 -20.63 21.56 3.86
N ALA A 80 -19.71 21.65 2.92
CA ALA A 80 -19.58 20.77 1.75
C ALA A 80 -18.27 19.95 1.78
N THR A 81 -17.95 19.41 2.95
CA THR A 81 -16.83 18.49 3.17
C THR A 81 -17.12 17.09 2.59
N ASP A 82 -16.15 16.17 2.58
CA ASP A 82 -16.32 14.82 2.03
C ASP A 82 -17.50 14.06 2.65
N PRO A 83 -18.11 13.11 1.90
CA PRO A 83 -19.30 12.36 2.35
C PRO A 83 -18.92 11.17 3.24
N ASP A 84 -17.95 11.33 4.15
CA ASP A 84 -17.55 10.32 5.11
C ASP A 84 -17.54 10.87 6.54
N ARG A 85 -17.32 9.99 7.54
CA ARG A 85 -17.26 10.39 8.96
C ARG A 85 -16.18 11.44 9.26
N GLU A 86 -15.10 11.47 8.47
CA GLU A 86 -14.03 12.45 8.59
C GLU A 86 -14.51 13.84 8.17
N GLY A 87 -15.18 13.95 7.01
CA GLY A 87 -15.76 15.19 6.53
C GLY A 87 -16.89 15.71 7.43
N GLU A 88 -17.68 14.82 8.01
CA GLU A 88 -18.70 15.17 8.99
C GLU A 88 -18.08 15.78 10.27
N ALA A 89 -17.01 15.16 10.77
CA ALA A 89 -16.26 15.68 11.93
C ALA A 89 -15.56 17.00 11.62
N ILE A 90 -15.00 17.19 10.42
CA ILE A 90 -14.41 18.48 9.99
C ILE A 90 -15.47 19.58 10.03
N SER A 91 -16.68 19.32 9.51
CA SER A 91 -17.81 20.25 9.55
C SER A 91 -18.18 20.63 10.99
N TRP A 92 -18.31 19.66 11.87
CA TRP A 92 -18.60 19.86 13.29
C TRP A 92 -17.49 20.65 14.00
N HIS A 93 -16.23 20.28 13.77
CA HIS A 93 -15.08 21.01 14.33
C HIS A 93 -15.01 22.45 13.87
N LEU A 94 -15.38 22.70 12.61
CA LEU A 94 -15.42 24.04 12.03
C LEU A 94 -16.45 24.92 12.75
N LEU A 95 -17.67 24.40 12.97
CA LEU A 95 -18.69 25.16 13.72
C LEU A 95 -18.21 25.53 15.12
N ALA A 96 -17.64 24.60 15.84
CA ALA A 96 -17.12 24.87 17.17
C ALA A 96 -15.93 25.84 17.17
N ALA A 97 -15.04 25.79 16.16
CA ALA A 97 -13.93 26.75 16.02
C ALA A 97 -14.40 28.18 15.65
N LEU A 98 -15.55 28.27 14.99
CA LEU A 98 -16.17 29.55 14.63
C LEU A 98 -17.09 30.10 15.73
N GLY A 99 -17.40 29.29 16.76
CA GLY A 99 -18.36 29.65 17.83
C GLY A 99 -19.81 29.62 17.40
N LEU A 100 -20.11 28.81 16.35
CA LEU A 100 -21.45 28.65 15.76
C LEU A 100 -22.20 27.40 16.29
N ASP A 101 -21.60 26.68 17.22
CA ASP A 101 -22.16 25.51 17.89
C ASP A 101 -23.18 25.85 19.01
N LYS A 102 -23.34 27.14 19.31
CA LYS A 102 -24.27 27.65 20.32
C LYS A 102 -25.65 27.88 19.75
N LYS A 103 -26.69 27.83 20.61
CA LYS A 103 -28.07 28.10 20.22
C LYS A 103 -28.21 29.47 19.55
N ASN A 104 -28.87 29.51 18.38
CA ASN A 104 -29.16 30.69 17.57
C ASN A 104 -27.90 31.43 17.03
N PRO A 105 -27.17 30.84 16.07
CA PRO A 105 -26.01 31.48 15.48
C PRO A 105 -26.32 32.66 14.55
N GLY A 106 -27.59 33.02 14.35
CA GLY A 106 -28.03 34.12 13.47
C GLY A 106 -27.88 33.85 11.97
N ILE A 107 -27.40 32.68 11.58
CA ILE A 107 -27.19 32.24 10.20
C ILE A 107 -27.74 30.81 10.01
N LYS A 108 -28.31 30.52 8.85
CA LYS A 108 -28.76 29.17 8.52
C LYS A 108 -27.56 28.28 8.17
N ILE A 109 -27.32 27.21 8.96
CA ILE A 109 -26.22 26.28 8.80
C ILE A 109 -26.77 24.96 8.29
N GLN A 110 -26.19 24.41 7.21
CA GLN A 110 -26.63 23.16 6.61
C GLN A 110 -25.45 22.37 6.04
N ARG A 111 -25.55 21.06 6.06
CA ARG A 111 -24.61 20.12 5.45
C ARG A 111 -25.05 19.86 4.00
N VAL A 112 -24.08 19.86 3.08
CA VAL A 112 -24.26 19.51 1.67
C VAL A 112 -23.39 18.29 1.39
N GLU A 113 -24.01 17.23 0.88
CA GLU A 113 -23.34 15.96 0.62
C GLU A 113 -23.45 15.58 -0.86
N PHE A 114 -22.32 15.18 -1.45
CA PHE A 114 -22.25 14.72 -2.84
C PHE A 114 -21.13 13.69 -2.98
N HIS A 115 -21.37 12.70 -3.82
CA HIS A 115 -20.43 11.59 -4.06
C HIS A 115 -19.60 11.77 -5.34
N GLU A 116 -19.88 12.82 -6.12
CA GLU A 116 -19.12 13.20 -7.32
C GLU A 116 -19.15 14.72 -7.48
N ILE A 117 -18.11 15.27 -8.10
CA ILE A 117 -17.97 16.73 -8.32
C ILE A 117 -18.32 17.02 -9.79
N THR A 118 -19.60 16.87 -10.09
CA THR A 118 -20.25 17.25 -11.35
C THR A 118 -21.19 18.42 -11.09
N LYS A 119 -21.52 19.19 -12.14
CA LYS A 119 -22.43 20.33 -12.00
C LYS A 119 -23.82 19.91 -11.48
N GLU A 120 -24.33 18.83 -12.04
CA GLU A 120 -25.64 18.29 -11.71
C GLU A 120 -25.70 17.83 -10.24
N ALA A 121 -24.71 17.04 -9.81
CA ALA A 121 -24.65 16.54 -8.43
C ALA A 121 -24.51 17.67 -7.41
N ILE A 122 -23.68 18.69 -7.69
CA ILE A 122 -23.47 19.84 -6.80
C ILE A 122 -24.75 20.69 -6.69
N LEU A 123 -25.40 20.98 -7.81
CA LEU A 123 -26.66 21.75 -7.79
C LEU A 123 -27.77 20.99 -7.06
N HIS A 124 -27.92 19.70 -7.29
CA HIS A 124 -28.86 18.86 -6.59
C HIS A 124 -28.59 18.84 -5.07
N ALA A 125 -27.32 18.66 -4.67
CA ALA A 125 -26.94 18.61 -3.25
C ALA A 125 -27.21 19.93 -2.53
N VAL A 126 -26.95 21.09 -3.16
CA VAL A 126 -27.24 22.43 -2.59
C VAL A 126 -28.73 22.69 -2.45
N GLN A 127 -29.56 22.11 -3.31
CA GLN A 127 -31.02 22.20 -3.22
C GLN A 127 -31.61 21.27 -2.14
N ASN A 128 -30.91 20.19 -1.81
CA ASN A 128 -31.35 19.17 -0.84
C ASN A 128 -30.33 19.03 0.33
N PRO A 129 -30.09 20.08 1.09
CA PRO A 129 -29.15 20.03 2.21
C PRO A 129 -29.79 19.36 3.42
N ARG A 130 -28.96 18.83 4.32
CA ARG A 130 -29.36 18.19 5.58
C ARG A 130 -28.68 18.86 6.80
N ASP A 131 -29.01 18.40 7.98
CA ASP A 131 -28.26 18.71 9.19
C ASP A 131 -26.99 17.85 9.31
N ILE A 132 -26.09 18.23 10.21
CA ILE A 132 -24.91 17.41 10.55
C ILE A 132 -25.37 16.11 11.21
N ALA A 133 -24.89 14.98 10.72
CA ALA A 133 -25.14 13.67 11.29
C ALA A 133 -24.24 13.45 12.53
N LEU A 134 -24.80 13.68 13.73
CA LEU A 134 -24.04 13.60 14.97
C LEU A 134 -23.50 12.20 15.24
N ASP A 135 -24.18 11.14 14.82
CA ASP A 135 -23.73 9.76 14.98
C ASP A 135 -22.42 9.50 14.21
N LEU A 136 -22.27 10.09 13.02
CA LEU A 136 -21.02 10.03 12.26
C LEU A 136 -19.88 10.80 12.96
N VAL A 137 -20.20 11.96 13.55
CA VAL A 137 -19.26 12.75 14.36
C VAL A 137 -18.81 11.96 15.59
N ASP A 138 -19.75 11.34 16.28
CA ASP A 138 -19.49 10.54 17.48
C ASP A 138 -18.64 9.31 17.16
N ALA A 139 -18.88 8.63 16.05
CA ALA A 139 -18.06 7.52 15.59
C ALA A 139 -16.62 7.96 15.26
N GLN A 140 -16.43 9.13 14.65
CA GLN A 140 -15.11 9.68 14.37
C GLN A 140 -14.40 10.10 15.67
N GLN A 141 -15.11 10.74 16.61
CA GLN A 141 -14.57 11.09 17.91
C GLN A 141 -14.16 9.85 18.70
N ALA A 142 -15.01 8.82 18.77
CA ALA A 142 -14.72 7.56 19.43
C ALA A 142 -13.45 6.92 18.88
N ARG A 143 -13.33 6.84 17.55
CA ARG A 143 -12.11 6.32 16.87
C ARG A 143 -10.88 7.14 17.25
N SER A 144 -10.96 8.47 17.13
CA SER A 144 -9.85 9.37 17.43
C SER A 144 -9.38 9.26 18.88
N ILE A 145 -10.33 9.15 19.82
CA ILE A 145 -10.04 8.98 21.24
C ILE A 145 -9.44 7.60 21.53
N LEU A 146 -9.97 6.52 20.95
CA LEU A 146 -9.39 5.17 21.07
C LEU A 146 -7.94 5.12 20.56
N ASP A 147 -7.70 5.66 19.37
CA ASP A 147 -6.36 5.69 18.79
C ASP A 147 -5.40 6.56 19.62
N TYR A 148 -5.90 7.67 20.20
CA TYR A 148 -5.15 8.47 21.15
C TYR A 148 -4.83 7.68 22.44
N LEU A 149 -5.82 7.05 23.07
CA LEU A 149 -5.64 6.30 24.30
C LEU A 149 -4.65 5.15 24.15
N VAL A 150 -4.75 4.38 23.07
CA VAL A 150 -3.80 3.29 22.78
C VAL A 150 -2.42 3.86 22.47
N GLY A 151 -2.32 4.81 21.56
CA GLY A 151 -1.05 5.35 21.08
C GLY A 151 -0.24 6.04 22.18
N PHE A 152 -0.88 6.88 22.99
CA PHE A 152 -0.22 7.65 24.05
C PHE A 152 0.10 6.85 25.32
N ASN A 153 -0.43 5.64 25.47
CA ASN A 153 -0.11 4.76 26.58
C ASN A 153 0.81 3.62 26.16
N LEU A 154 0.53 2.95 25.06
CA LEU A 154 1.32 1.79 24.62
C LEU A 154 2.65 2.20 23.98
N SER A 155 2.72 3.32 23.26
CA SER A 155 4.00 3.77 22.66
C SER A 155 5.05 4.13 23.74
N PRO A 156 4.77 4.87 24.82
CA PRO A 156 5.71 5.07 25.91
C PRO A 156 6.14 3.77 26.61
N PHE A 157 5.25 2.78 26.70
CA PHE A 157 5.61 1.46 27.19
C PHE A 157 6.69 0.81 26.32
N LEU A 158 6.51 0.84 24.97
CA LEU A 158 7.52 0.36 24.05
C LEU A 158 8.85 1.13 24.17
N TRP A 159 8.80 2.45 24.44
CA TRP A 159 10.01 3.25 24.64
C TRP A 159 10.81 2.81 25.85
N LYS A 160 10.11 2.52 26.96
CA LYS A 160 10.74 2.04 28.19
C LYS A 160 11.32 0.62 28.01
N LYS A 161 10.57 -0.26 27.33
CA LYS A 161 10.90 -1.70 27.26
C LYS A 161 11.79 -2.07 26.08
N ILE A 162 11.76 -1.31 24.97
CA ILE A 162 12.59 -1.58 23.79
C ILE A 162 13.49 -0.37 23.52
N ARG A 163 12.96 0.67 22.84
CA ARG A 163 13.70 1.90 22.53
C ARG A 163 12.76 3.08 22.21
N TYR A 164 13.28 4.29 22.41
CA TYR A 164 12.58 5.53 22.08
C TYR A 164 12.23 5.63 20.60
N GLY A 165 11.06 6.22 20.28
CA GLY A 165 10.60 6.54 18.95
C GLY A 165 9.76 5.45 18.27
N LEU A 166 9.48 4.33 18.95
CA LEU A 166 8.52 3.32 18.51
C LEU A 166 7.08 3.81 18.73
N SER A 167 6.14 3.27 17.97
CA SER A 167 4.71 3.55 18.15
C SER A 167 3.90 2.26 18.10
N ALA A 168 2.88 2.18 18.93
CA ALA A 168 1.84 1.17 18.81
C ALA A 168 0.51 1.86 18.52
N GLY A 169 -0.31 1.22 17.71
CA GLY A 169 -1.65 1.67 17.39
C GLY A 169 -2.54 0.46 17.18
N ARG A 170 -3.81 0.62 17.45
CA ARG A 170 -4.82 -0.44 17.45
C ARG A 170 -4.81 -1.31 16.19
N VAL A 171 -4.88 -0.69 15.03
CA VAL A 171 -4.89 -1.39 13.73
C VAL A 171 -3.47 -1.62 13.18
N GLN A 172 -2.57 -0.66 13.39
CA GLN A 172 -1.16 -0.74 12.96
C GLN A 172 -0.44 -1.96 13.55
N SER A 173 -0.65 -2.24 14.85
CA SER A 173 0.01 -3.35 15.53
C SER A 173 -0.47 -4.70 15.02
N VAL A 174 -1.74 -4.80 14.66
CA VAL A 174 -2.33 -5.99 14.06
C VAL A 174 -1.79 -6.24 12.64
N ALA A 175 -1.67 -5.18 11.84
CA ALA A 175 -1.05 -5.30 10.50
C ALA A 175 0.43 -5.72 10.59
N LEU A 176 1.17 -5.22 11.58
CA LEU A 176 2.54 -5.66 11.86
C LEU A 176 2.58 -7.13 12.23
N ARG A 177 1.66 -7.59 13.10
CA ARG A 177 1.54 -8.99 13.51
C ARG A 177 1.36 -9.92 12.31
N LEU A 178 0.47 -9.59 11.35
CA LEU A 178 0.28 -10.36 10.12
C LEU A 178 1.60 -10.53 9.34
N VAL A 179 2.36 -9.46 9.18
CA VAL A 179 3.64 -9.50 8.46
C VAL A 179 4.66 -10.36 9.20
N CYS A 180 4.73 -10.24 10.54
CA CYS A 180 5.67 -10.99 11.36
C CYS A 180 5.29 -12.48 11.47
N GLU A 181 4.00 -12.81 11.60
CA GLU A 181 3.53 -14.21 11.61
C GLU A 181 3.82 -14.90 10.27
N ARG A 182 3.61 -14.20 9.14
CA ARG A 182 3.96 -14.71 7.82
C ARG A 182 5.47 -15.02 7.70
N GLU A 183 6.32 -14.17 8.24
CA GLU A 183 7.76 -14.42 8.25
C GLU A 183 8.11 -15.65 9.09
N LYS A 184 7.47 -15.83 10.26
CA LYS A 184 7.65 -17.03 11.09
C LYS A 184 7.18 -18.31 10.39
N GLU A 185 6.06 -18.24 9.66
CA GLU A 185 5.58 -19.34 8.82
C GLU A 185 6.62 -19.72 7.75
N ILE A 186 7.23 -18.71 7.12
CA ILE A 186 8.25 -18.93 6.08
C ILE A 186 9.51 -19.54 6.68
N LEU A 187 9.99 -19.02 7.82
CA LEU A 187 11.19 -19.53 8.49
C LEU A 187 11.01 -20.95 9.08
N ALA A 188 9.80 -21.29 9.49
CA ALA A 188 9.46 -22.62 10.00
C ALA A 188 9.10 -23.64 8.88
N PHE A 189 9.04 -23.17 7.63
CA PHE A 189 8.62 -24.02 6.53
C PHE A 189 9.70 -25.01 6.15
N ASN A 190 9.33 -26.29 6.05
CA ASN A 190 10.17 -27.35 5.56
C ASN A 190 9.77 -27.71 4.14
N GLU A 191 10.69 -27.59 3.22
CA GLU A 191 10.47 -28.01 1.83
C GLU A 191 10.27 -29.52 1.75
N GLN A 192 9.25 -29.93 1.00
CA GLN A 192 8.98 -31.33 0.70
C GLN A 192 9.10 -31.54 -0.81
N GLU A 193 9.95 -32.47 -1.19
CA GLU A 193 10.11 -32.92 -2.57
C GLU A 193 8.88 -33.71 -3.03
N TYR A 194 8.48 -33.50 -4.26
CA TYR A 194 7.51 -34.32 -4.98
C TYR A 194 7.77 -34.22 -6.47
N TRP A 195 7.30 -35.25 -7.18
CA TRP A 195 7.46 -35.30 -8.62
C TRP A 195 6.11 -35.35 -9.32
N THR A 196 6.08 -34.84 -10.56
CA THR A 196 4.98 -35.05 -11.50
C THR A 196 5.54 -35.72 -12.74
N VAL A 197 4.70 -36.51 -13.38
CA VAL A 197 5.07 -37.14 -14.64
C VAL A 197 4.04 -36.77 -15.69
N ALA A 198 4.50 -36.33 -16.84
CA ALA A 198 3.67 -36.03 -17.97
C ALA A 198 4.17 -36.77 -19.22
N ALA A 199 3.28 -36.98 -20.18
CA ALA A 199 3.65 -37.50 -21.50
C ALA A 199 3.35 -36.46 -22.57
N ARG A 200 4.26 -36.27 -23.52
CA ARG A 200 4.04 -35.57 -24.75
C ARG A 200 3.53 -36.52 -25.78
N LEU A 201 2.29 -36.37 -26.18
CA LEU A 201 1.55 -37.24 -27.05
C LEU A 201 1.19 -36.54 -28.33
N GLY A 202 1.11 -37.26 -29.45
CA GLY A 202 0.71 -36.78 -30.73
C GLY A 202 -0.50 -37.52 -31.32
N VAL A 203 -1.31 -36.78 -32.08
CA VAL A 203 -2.35 -37.36 -32.92
C VAL A 203 -1.81 -37.63 -34.33
N ALA A 204 -2.46 -38.51 -35.11
CA ALA A 204 -2.04 -38.86 -36.47
C ALA A 204 -1.83 -37.67 -37.41
N ALA A 205 -2.44 -36.53 -37.14
CA ALA A 205 -2.27 -35.29 -37.90
C ALA A 205 -0.99 -34.48 -37.54
N GLY A 206 -0.10 -35.01 -36.70
CA GLY A 206 1.18 -34.40 -36.35
C GLY A 206 1.11 -33.29 -35.29
N GLN A 207 -0.05 -33.05 -34.65
CA GLN A 207 -0.17 -32.10 -33.55
C GLN A 207 0.14 -32.79 -32.20
N GLU A 208 1.00 -32.14 -31.44
CA GLU A 208 1.44 -32.64 -30.12
C GLU A 208 0.76 -31.87 -28.97
N PHE A 209 0.61 -32.54 -27.84
CA PHE A 209 0.10 -31.95 -26.59
C PHE A 209 0.67 -32.65 -25.36
N LYS A 210 0.68 -31.97 -24.22
CA LYS A 210 1.13 -32.52 -22.91
C LYS A 210 -0.06 -33.10 -22.16
N ALA A 211 0.08 -34.31 -21.60
CA ALA A 211 -0.90 -34.95 -20.73
C ALA A 211 -0.23 -35.35 -19.42
N GLY A 212 -0.76 -34.87 -18.29
CA GLY A 212 -0.27 -35.20 -16.95
C GLY A 212 -0.77 -36.56 -16.49
N LEU A 213 0.08 -37.33 -15.79
CA LEU A 213 -0.28 -38.61 -15.16
C LEU A 213 -1.19 -38.34 -13.95
N VAL A 214 -2.37 -38.99 -13.91
CA VAL A 214 -3.38 -38.75 -12.88
C VAL A 214 -3.81 -40.01 -12.15
N ASP A 215 -3.47 -41.18 -12.70
CA ASP A 215 -3.85 -42.50 -12.17
C ASP A 215 -2.80 -43.55 -12.56
N VAL A 216 -2.52 -44.50 -11.65
CA VAL A 216 -1.69 -45.66 -11.92
C VAL A 216 -2.35 -46.90 -11.30
N GLY A 217 -2.65 -47.91 -12.10
CA GLY A 217 -3.29 -49.13 -11.66
C GLY A 217 -4.69 -48.96 -11.04
N GLY A 218 -5.44 -47.87 -11.43
CA GLY A 218 -6.75 -47.52 -10.87
C GLY A 218 -6.68 -46.67 -9.61
N LYS A 219 -5.49 -46.36 -9.09
CA LYS A 219 -5.29 -45.47 -7.95
C LYS A 219 -5.01 -44.05 -8.45
N LYS A 220 -5.87 -43.07 -8.10
CA LYS A 220 -5.65 -41.67 -8.38
C LYS A 220 -4.42 -41.17 -7.65
N LEU A 221 -3.60 -40.35 -8.32
CA LEU A 221 -2.41 -39.74 -7.77
C LEU A 221 -2.75 -38.49 -6.97
N GLY A 222 -2.28 -38.44 -5.73
CA GLY A 222 -2.17 -37.25 -4.93
C GLY A 222 -0.84 -36.50 -5.18
N LYS A 223 -0.71 -35.29 -4.68
CA LYS A 223 0.46 -34.44 -4.88
C LYS A 223 1.79 -35.11 -4.47
N PHE A 224 1.80 -35.92 -3.41
CA PHE A 224 3.00 -36.50 -2.81
C PHE A 224 3.14 -38.01 -3.07
N ASP A 225 2.34 -38.56 -3.94
CA ASP A 225 2.38 -40.01 -4.21
C ASP A 225 3.62 -40.44 -5.03
N ILE A 226 4.31 -39.46 -5.63
CA ILE A 226 5.61 -39.66 -6.30
C ILE A 226 6.65 -38.86 -5.50
N PRO A 227 7.25 -39.45 -4.45
CA PRO A 227 8.07 -38.72 -3.47
C PRO A 227 9.52 -38.50 -3.90
N GLY A 228 10.02 -39.18 -4.94
CA GLY A 228 11.42 -39.11 -5.33
C GLY A 228 11.68 -39.60 -6.77
N GLU A 229 12.91 -39.41 -7.20
CA GLU A 229 13.40 -39.67 -8.55
C GLU A 229 13.30 -41.16 -8.96
N ASP A 230 13.51 -42.05 -8.04
CA ASP A 230 13.43 -43.52 -8.25
C ASP A 230 12.03 -43.94 -8.71
N VAL A 231 10.99 -43.47 -8.03
CA VAL A 231 9.58 -43.74 -8.38
C VAL A 231 9.23 -43.04 -9.70
N ALA A 232 9.67 -41.77 -9.89
CA ALA A 232 9.42 -41.04 -11.12
C ALA A 232 10.09 -41.71 -12.34
N THR A 233 11.29 -42.24 -12.17
CA THR A 233 12.04 -42.97 -13.22
C THR A 233 11.41 -44.33 -13.54
N ALA A 234 10.95 -45.06 -12.52
CA ALA A 234 10.22 -46.31 -12.74
C ALA A 234 8.92 -46.06 -13.53
N LEU A 235 8.17 -45.00 -13.20
CA LEU A 235 6.98 -44.58 -13.95
C LEU A 235 7.31 -44.14 -15.37
N LYS A 236 8.40 -43.41 -15.56
CA LYS A 236 8.89 -42.99 -16.88
C LYS A 236 9.15 -44.21 -17.77
N THR A 237 9.90 -45.17 -17.27
CA THR A 237 10.24 -46.41 -18.00
C THR A 237 8.98 -47.22 -18.36
N ALA A 238 8.06 -47.32 -17.44
CA ALA A 238 6.79 -47.99 -17.67
C ALA A 238 5.95 -47.31 -18.75
N LEU A 239 5.81 -45.97 -18.65
CA LEU A 239 5.07 -45.16 -19.62
C LEU A 239 5.71 -45.19 -21.01
N GLN A 240 7.05 -45.24 -21.12
CA GLN A 240 7.73 -45.39 -22.41
C GLN A 240 7.37 -46.68 -23.15
N SER A 241 6.98 -47.76 -22.44
CA SER A 241 6.54 -49.03 -23.01
C SER A 241 5.04 -49.04 -23.33
N GLY A 242 4.32 -47.95 -23.02
CA GLY A 242 2.87 -47.90 -23.07
C GLY A 242 2.29 -47.70 -24.48
N SER A 243 1.13 -48.31 -24.73
CA SER A 243 0.26 -47.97 -25.83
C SER A 243 -0.85 -47.05 -25.37
N TYR A 244 -1.02 -45.91 -26.06
CA TYR A 244 -1.87 -44.80 -25.62
C TYR A 244 -3.15 -44.72 -26.45
N LYS A 245 -4.29 -44.54 -25.75
CA LYS A 245 -5.59 -44.43 -26.38
C LYS A 245 -6.46 -43.42 -25.66
N VAL A 246 -7.18 -42.59 -26.39
CA VAL A 246 -8.18 -41.68 -25.85
C VAL A 246 -9.32 -42.49 -25.22
N ALA A 247 -9.47 -42.42 -23.92
CA ALA A 247 -10.51 -43.14 -23.18
C ALA A 247 -11.83 -42.37 -23.16
N LYS A 248 -11.74 -41.03 -22.94
CA LYS A 248 -12.93 -40.16 -22.84
C LYS A 248 -12.60 -38.73 -23.23
N VAL A 249 -13.51 -38.08 -23.93
CA VAL A 249 -13.44 -36.64 -24.23
C VAL A 249 -14.65 -35.97 -23.59
N THR A 250 -14.38 -35.03 -22.65
CA THR A 250 -15.41 -34.28 -21.98
C THR A 250 -15.31 -32.82 -22.41
N LYS A 251 -16.36 -32.29 -23.01
CA LYS A 251 -16.48 -30.86 -23.36
C LYS A 251 -17.46 -30.18 -22.41
N THR A 252 -17.05 -29.10 -21.79
CA THR A 252 -17.87 -28.32 -20.86
C THR A 252 -17.82 -26.84 -21.20
N GLU A 253 -18.99 -26.22 -21.33
CA GLU A 253 -19.06 -24.78 -21.42
C GLU A 253 -18.93 -24.18 -20.02
N LYS A 254 -17.94 -23.28 -19.85
CA LYS A 254 -17.78 -22.50 -18.63
C LYS A 254 -18.08 -21.04 -18.91
N LYS A 255 -18.85 -20.42 -18.02
CA LYS A 255 -19.13 -18.98 -18.01
C LYS A 255 -18.21 -18.32 -17.00
N ARG A 256 -17.47 -17.30 -17.42
CA ARG A 256 -16.67 -16.45 -16.53
C ARG A 256 -17.35 -15.08 -16.43
N ASN A 257 -17.73 -14.73 -15.20
CA ASN A 257 -18.36 -13.44 -14.93
C ASN A 257 -17.31 -12.38 -14.63
N PRO A 258 -17.58 -11.09 -14.97
CA PRO A 258 -16.72 -10.00 -14.57
C PRO A 258 -16.79 -9.75 -13.06
N SER A 259 -15.74 -9.22 -12.52
CA SER A 259 -15.70 -8.78 -11.13
C SER A 259 -16.47 -7.47 -10.93
N PRO A 260 -16.95 -7.16 -9.69
CA PRO A 260 -17.64 -5.93 -9.36
C PRO A 260 -16.85 -4.66 -9.69
N PRO A 261 -17.45 -3.49 -9.78
CA PRO A 261 -16.75 -2.22 -9.84
C PRO A 261 -15.87 -2.03 -8.60
N PHE A 262 -14.94 -1.10 -8.64
CA PHE A 262 -13.97 -0.94 -7.56
C PHE A 262 -14.57 -0.40 -6.26
N THR A 263 -14.21 -1.04 -5.15
CA THR A 263 -14.12 -0.44 -3.82
C THR A 263 -12.74 0.18 -3.62
N THR A 264 -12.53 0.92 -2.53
CA THR A 264 -11.19 1.43 -2.17
C THR A 264 -10.15 0.31 -2.10
N SER A 265 -10.49 -0.79 -1.45
CA SER A 265 -9.60 -1.94 -1.26
C SER A 265 -9.23 -2.59 -2.60
N THR A 266 -10.22 -2.92 -3.43
CA THR A 266 -9.96 -3.58 -4.71
C THR A 266 -9.24 -2.64 -5.71
N LEU A 267 -9.48 -1.32 -5.63
CA LEU A 267 -8.73 -0.34 -6.40
C LEU A 267 -7.24 -0.31 -5.99
N GLN A 268 -6.95 -0.32 -4.69
CA GLN A 268 -5.57 -0.36 -4.20
C GLN A 268 -4.86 -1.65 -4.61
N GLN A 269 -5.54 -2.79 -4.53
CA GLN A 269 -5.02 -4.09 -4.96
C GLN A 269 -4.65 -4.09 -6.44
N GLU A 270 -5.58 -3.71 -7.32
CA GLU A 270 -5.36 -3.74 -8.77
C GLU A 270 -4.37 -2.67 -9.23
N ALA A 271 -4.36 -1.49 -8.62
CA ALA A 271 -3.36 -0.46 -8.91
C ALA A 271 -1.95 -0.92 -8.49
N SER A 272 -1.82 -1.67 -7.41
CA SER A 272 -0.55 -2.28 -7.00
C SER A 272 -0.08 -3.35 -8.00
N ARG A 273 -0.97 -4.26 -8.40
CA ARG A 273 -0.66 -5.34 -9.33
C ARG A 273 -0.29 -4.82 -10.72
N LYS A 274 -1.18 -4.03 -11.32
CA LYS A 274 -1.07 -3.61 -12.73
C LYS A 274 -0.24 -2.36 -12.96
N LEU A 275 -0.29 -1.39 -12.05
CA LEU A 275 0.40 -0.10 -12.22
C LEU A 275 1.65 0.02 -11.36
N GLY A 276 1.85 -0.87 -10.40
CA GLY A 276 2.93 -0.77 -9.42
C GLY A 276 2.79 0.44 -8.50
N PHE A 277 1.56 0.91 -8.26
CA PHE A 277 1.31 2.02 -7.35
C PHE A 277 1.22 1.50 -5.92
N SER A 278 1.84 2.23 -4.97
CA SER A 278 1.57 1.99 -3.56
C SER A 278 0.14 2.42 -3.21
N ALA A 279 -0.42 1.89 -2.12
CA ALA A 279 -1.73 2.29 -1.62
C ALA A 279 -1.82 3.81 -1.41
N LYS A 280 -0.78 4.43 -0.85
CA LYS A 280 -0.67 5.90 -0.69
C LYS A 280 -0.70 6.64 -2.04
N LYS A 281 0.06 6.15 -3.03
CA LYS A 281 0.09 6.76 -4.37
C LYS A 281 -1.27 6.60 -5.05
N THR A 282 -1.90 5.44 -4.95
CA THR A 282 -3.23 5.18 -5.49
C THR A 282 -4.25 6.17 -4.94
N MET A 283 -4.33 6.30 -3.61
CA MET A 283 -5.29 7.21 -2.98
C MET A 283 -5.01 8.68 -3.29
N SER A 284 -3.76 9.12 -3.29
CA SER A 284 -3.43 10.51 -3.66
C SER A 284 -3.71 10.85 -5.12
N THR A 285 -3.62 9.86 -6.01
CA THR A 285 -3.94 10.02 -7.44
C THR A 285 -5.46 10.01 -7.64
N ALA A 286 -6.19 9.12 -6.95
CA ALA A 286 -7.64 9.07 -6.95
C ALA A 286 -8.26 10.36 -6.39
N GLN A 287 -7.70 10.91 -5.31
CA GLN A 287 -8.13 12.20 -4.74
C GLN A 287 -8.09 13.33 -5.78
N LYS A 288 -7.02 13.41 -6.59
CA LYS A 288 -6.91 14.41 -7.64
C LYS A 288 -7.95 14.22 -8.75
N LEU A 289 -8.23 12.95 -9.12
CA LEU A 289 -9.27 12.65 -10.11
C LEU A 289 -10.67 13.03 -9.59
N TYR A 290 -10.93 12.84 -8.30
CA TYR A 290 -12.19 13.21 -7.66
C TYR A 290 -12.34 14.72 -7.52
N GLU A 291 -11.32 15.45 -7.02
CA GLU A 291 -11.39 16.88 -6.73
C GLU A 291 -11.55 17.76 -7.97
N GLY A 292 -11.10 17.28 -9.11
CA GLY A 292 -11.29 17.92 -10.41
C GLY A 292 -10.02 18.12 -11.21
N ILE A 293 -10.15 17.87 -12.49
CA ILE A 293 -9.12 18.05 -13.53
C ILE A 293 -9.66 19.00 -14.57
N ASP A 294 -8.82 19.93 -15.03
CA ASP A 294 -9.15 20.81 -16.15
C ASP A 294 -9.14 20.01 -17.46
N VAL A 295 -10.28 19.88 -18.09
CA VAL A 295 -10.50 19.15 -19.34
C VAL A 295 -10.79 20.08 -20.54
N GLY A 296 -10.27 21.29 -20.51
CA GLY A 296 -10.36 22.28 -21.59
C GLY A 296 -11.66 23.09 -21.55
N GLU A 297 -12.44 23.07 -22.63
CA GLU A 297 -13.65 23.94 -22.76
C GLU A 297 -14.69 23.69 -21.67
N GLU A 298 -14.82 22.47 -21.17
CA GLU A 298 -15.72 22.14 -20.07
C GLU A 298 -15.18 22.67 -18.72
N GLY A 299 -13.88 22.99 -18.65
CA GLY A 299 -13.19 23.45 -17.46
C GLY A 299 -12.86 22.31 -16.48
N THR A 300 -12.82 22.64 -15.20
CA THR A 300 -12.45 21.68 -14.15
C THR A 300 -13.66 20.84 -13.75
N VAL A 301 -13.54 19.50 -13.83
CA VAL A 301 -14.59 18.54 -13.42
C VAL A 301 -13.98 17.38 -12.65
N GLY A 302 -14.71 16.82 -11.70
CA GLY A 302 -14.35 15.56 -11.06
C GLY A 302 -14.53 14.41 -12.04
N LEU A 303 -13.50 13.59 -12.20
CA LEU A 303 -13.49 12.50 -13.19
C LEU A 303 -13.93 11.15 -12.63
N ILE A 304 -13.92 10.99 -11.31
CA ILE A 304 -14.38 9.78 -10.62
C ILE A 304 -15.28 10.13 -9.45
N THR A 305 -16.09 9.16 -9.01
CA THR A 305 -16.84 9.22 -7.77
C THR A 305 -15.90 9.21 -6.55
N TYR A 306 -16.43 9.47 -5.37
CA TYR A 306 -15.68 9.45 -4.12
C TYR A 306 -14.96 8.12 -3.92
N MET A 307 -13.64 8.17 -3.75
CA MET A 307 -12.78 6.99 -3.80
C MET A 307 -12.67 6.23 -2.47
N ARG A 308 -13.19 6.77 -1.36
CA ARG A 308 -13.23 6.06 -0.07
C ARG A 308 -14.61 5.42 0.10
N THR A 309 -14.77 4.25 -0.45
CA THR A 309 -16.03 3.50 -0.42
C THR A 309 -15.77 1.99 -0.35
N ASP A 310 -16.63 1.28 0.31
CA ASP A 310 -16.72 -0.19 0.33
C ASP A 310 -17.93 -0.70 -0.48
N SER A 311 -18.69 0.22 -1.10
CA SER A 311 -19.83 -0.10 -1.96
C SER A 311 -19.39 -0.56 -3.35
N VAL A 312 -20.16 -1.48 -3.92
CA VAL A 312 -20.08 -1.93 -5.32
C VAL A 312 -21.31 -1.51 -6.13
N ASN A 313 -22.15 -0.63 -5.59
CA ASN A 313 -23.34 -0.17 -6.26
C ASN A 313 -23.02 0.85 -7.35
N LEU A 314 -23.80 0.86 -8.42
CA LEU A 314 -23.74 1.87 -9.48
C LEU A 314 -25.11 2.55 -9.58
N SER A 315 -25.12 3.86 -9.78
CA SER A 315 -26.36 4.62 -10.00
C SER A 315 -27.03 4.18 -11.31
N THR A 316 -28.33 4.42 -11.39
CA THR A 316 -29.12 4.12 -12.60
C THR A 316 -28.56 4.84 -13.83
N LEU A 317 -28.10 6.09 -13.66
CA LEU A 317 -27.46 6.86 -14.74
C LEU A 317 -26.19 6.18 -15.23
N ALA A 318 -25.30 5.78 -14.31
CA ALA A 318 -24.06 5.09 -14.66
C ALA A 318 -24.31 3.74 -15.36
N LEU A 319 -25.34 3.01 -14.95
CA LEU A 319 -25.74 1.75 -15.61
C LEU A 319 -26.21 1.98 -17.04
N THR A 320 -26.99 3.04 -17.30
CA THR A 320 -27.44 3.42 -18.64
C THR A 320 -26.27 3.86 -19.51
N ASP A 321 -25.43 4.76 -19.01
CA ASP A 321 -24.23 5.24 -19.73
C ASP A 321 -23.29 4.07 -20.09
N ALA A 322 -23.08 3.13 -19.16
CA ALA A 322 -22.28 1.95 -19.41
C ALA A 322 -22.85 1.08 -20.55
N HIS A 323 -24.16 0.84 -20.53
CA HIS A 323 -24.84 0.08 -21.58
C HIS A 323 -24.68 0.74 -22.95
N ASP A 324 -24.84 2.05 -23.05
CA ASP A 324 -24.72 2.80 -24.30
C ASP A 324 -23.28 2.78 -24.83
N VAL A 325 -22.29 3.00 -23.96
CA VAL A 325 -20.86 2.92 -24.31
C VAL A 325 -20.50 1.51 -24.77
N ILE A 326 -20.95 0.46 -24.09
CA ILE A 326 -20.70 -0.93 -24.46
C ILE A 326 -21.30 -1.22 -25.84
N SER A 327 -22.56 -0.86 -26.06
CA SER A 327 -23.28 -1.10 -27.31
C SER A 327 -22.62 -0.40 -28.49
N ALA A 328 -22.17 0.85 -28.30
CA ALA A 328 -21.54 1.66 -29.34
C ALA A 328 -20.10 1.20 -29.66
N ALA A 329 -19.27 0.92 -28.64
CA ALA A 329 -17.86 0.66 -28.82
C ALA A 329 -17.50 -0.82 -29.05
N TYR A 330 -18.32 -1.75 -28.55
CA TYR A 330 -18.02 -3.19 -28.59
C TYR A 330 -19.04 -4.02 -29.34
N GLY A 331 -20.26 -3.53 -29.51
CA GLY A 331 -21.37 -4.22 -30.18
C GLY A 331 -22.44 -4.67 -29.20
N LYS A 332 -23.65 -4.86 -29.72
CA LYS A 332 -24.84 -5.24 -28.91
C LYS A 332 -24.69 -6.58 -28.21
N GLU A 333 -23.91 -7.49 -28.76
CA GLU A 333 -23.63 -8.81 -28.18
C GLU A 333 -22.80 -8.75 -26.90
N TYR A 334 -22.08 -7.63 -26.65
CA TYR A 334 -21.34 -7.38 -25.41
C TYR A 334 -22.19 -6.66 -24.35
N ALA A 335 -23.31 -6.03 -24.74
CA ALA A 335 -24.20 -5.33 -23.83
C ALA A 335 -25.22 -6.30 -23.21
N LEU A 336 -25.51 -6.11 -21.91
CA LEU A 336 -26.51 -6.91 -21.23
C LEU A 336 -27.90 -6.32 -21.43
N ALA A 337 -28.91 -7.18 -21.67
CA ALA A 337 -30.31 -6.76 -21.74
C ALA A 337 -30.85 -6.16 -20.41
N LYS A 338 -30.28 -6.55 -19.29
CA LYS A 338 -30.56 -5.99 -17.95
C LYS A 338 -29.22 -5.71 -17.26
N PRO A 339 -29.10 -4.58 -16.56
CA PRO A 339 -27.87 -4.27 -15.81
C PRO A 339 -27.51 -5.36 -14.79
N ARG A 340 -26.23 -5.64 -14.65
CA ARG A 340 -25.73 -6.56 -13.62
C ARG A 340 -25.66 -5.82 -12.29
N ILE A 341 -26.37 -6.32 -11.30
CA ILE A 341 -26.37 -5.79 -9.94
C ILE A 341 -25.46 -6.64 -9.08
N PHE A 342 -24.53 -6.01 -8.39
CA PHE A 342 -23.64 -6.65 -7.46
C PHE A 342 -24.11 -6.44 -6.03
N LYS A 343 -23.96 -7.47 -5.19
CA LYS A 343 -24.26 -7.35 -3.76
C LYS A 343 -22.98 -7.01 -3.02
N THR A 344 -23.01 -5.99 -2.19
CA THR A 344 -21.92 -5.65 -1.30
C THR A 344 -21.76 -6.75 -0.26
N LYS A 345 -20.54 -7.27 -0.09
CA LYS A 345 -20.23 -8.32 0.89
C LYS A 345 -20.11 -7.77 2.31
N SER A 346 -19.74 -6.50 2.44
CA SER A 346 -19.64 -5.83 3.73
C SER A 346 -21.04 -5.64 4.32
N LYS A 347 -21.28 -6.17 5.52
CA LYS A 347 -22.53 -5.93 6.28
C LYS A 347 -22.70 -4.46 6.64
N ASN A 348 -21.66 -3.67 6.53
CA ASN A 348 -21.52 -2.30 7.00
C ASN A 348 -21.35 -1.29 5.87
N ALA A 349 -21.56 -1.70 4.62
CA ALA A 349 -21.57 -0.75 3.52
C ALA A 349 -22.67 0.26 3.77
N GLN A 350 -22.30 1.52 3.84
CA GLN A 350 -23.29 2.60 3.83
C GLN A 350 -24.01 2.52 2.47
N GLU A 351 -25.25 2.07 2.47
CA GLU A 351 -26.03 1.80 1.25
C GLU A 351 -26.14 3.01 0.31
N ALA A 352 -25.90 4.20 0.83
CA ALA A 352 -25.89 5.46 0.08
C ALA A 352 -24.64 5.69 -0.78
N HIS A 353 -23.56 4.92 -0.61
CA HIS A 353 -22.32 5.14 -1.35
C HIS A 353 -22.32 4.36 -2.67
N GLU A 354 -21.78 4.98 -3.72
CA GLU A 354 -21.47 4.33 -4.98
C GLU A 354 -20.05 3.71 -4.96
N ALA A 355 -19.80 2.78 -5.90
CA ALA A 355 -18.47 2.28 -6.21
C ALA A 355 -17.57 3.38 -6.78
N VAL A 356 -16.27 3.14 -6.80
CA VAL A 356 -15.31 4.01 -7.52
C VAL A 356 -15.49 3.80 -9.01
N ARG A 357 -16.07 4.79 -9.70
CA ARG A 357 -16.37 4.78 -11.12
C ARG A 357 -16.06 6.13 -11.78
N PRO A 358 -15.93 6.20 -13.12
CA PRO A 358 -15.94 7.48 -13.83
C PRO A 358 -17.26 8.24 -13.60
N THR A 359 -17.20 9.54 -13.46
CA THR A 359 -18.41 10.40 -13.36
C THR A 359 -19.19 10.39 -14.67
N TYR A 360 -18.47 10.41 -15.80
CA TYR A 360 -19.03 10.33 -17.15
C TYR A 360 -18.36 9.16 -17.88
N ILE A 361 -19.05 8.02 -18.02
CA ILE A 361 -18.50 6.81 -18.65
C ILE A 361 -18.22 7.04 -20.13
N ALA A 362 -18.98 7.91 -20.78
CA ALA A 362 -18.76 8.30 -22.17
C ALA A 362 -17.40 9.00 -22.41
N LYS A 363 -16.79 9.61 -21.39
CA LYS A 363 -15.46 10.20 -21.48
C LYS A 363 -14.40 9.11 -21.43
N THR A 364 -14.00 8.66 -22.59
CA THR A 364 -13.03 7.57 -22.70
C THR A 364 -11.62 7.96 -22.24
N PRO A 365 -10.81 7.02 -21.75
CA PRO A 365 -9.42 7.28 -21.40
C PRO A 365 -8.61 7.91 -22.55
N VAL A 366 -8.91 7.53 -23.80
CA VAL A 366 -8.21 8.04 -24.99
C VAL A 366 -8.45 9.54 -25.16
N GLU A 367 -9.68 10.00 -25.02
CA GLU A 367 -10.06 11.42 -25.12
C GLU A 367 -9.42 12.26 -24.00
N LEU A 368 -9.38 11.72 -22.79
CA LEU A 368 -8.83 12.42 -21.61
C LEU A 368 -7.30 12.40 -21.56
N LYS A 369 -6.62 11.59 -22.37
CA LYS A 369 -5.16 11.42 -22.32
C LYS A 369 -4.38 12.73 -22.42
N LYS A 370 -4.85 13.68 -23.21
CA LYS A 370 -4.19 14.99 -23.42
C LYS A 370 -4.27 15.92 -22.19
N TYR A 371 -5.20 15.66 -21.27
CA TYR A 371 -5.41 16.48 -20.07
C TYR A 371 -4.79 15.84 -18.81
N LEU A 372 -4.50 14.54 -18.86
CA LEU A 372 -4.05 13.76 -17.71
C LEU A 372 -2.53 13.58 -17.70
N THR A 373 -1.94 13.69 -16.52
CA THR A 373 -0.56 13.21 -16.33
C THR A 373 -0.51 11.69 -16.46
N PRO A 374 0.67 11.08 -16.72
CA PRO A 374 0.76 9.63 -16.88
C PRO A 374 0.16 8.80 -15.75
N ASP A 375 0.34 9.22 -14.50
CA ASP A 375 -0.19 8.52 -13.33
C ASP A 375 -1.73 8.66 -13.22
N LEU A 376 -2.25 9.89 -13.46
CA LEU A 376 -3.70 10.14 -13.51
C LEU A 376 -4.37 9.35 -14.63
N TYR A 377 -3.76 9.32 -15.82
CA TYR A 377 -4.25 8.56 -16.96
C TYR A 377 -4.34 7.06 -16.66
N LYS A 378 -3.26 6.47 -16.14
CA LYS A 378 -3.21 5.04 -15.84
C LYS A 378 -4.28 4.64 -14.82
N LEU A 379 -4.46 5.44 -13.77
CA LEU A 379 -5.45 5.13 -12.74
C LEU A 379 -6.88 5.32 -13.27
N TYR A 380 -7.14 6.40 -14.03
CA TYR A 380 -8.44 6.63 -14.65
C TYR A 380 -8.78 5.50 -15.64
N GLU A 381 -7.84 5.11 -16.49
CA GLU A 381 -8.02 4.00 -17.44
C GLU A 381 -8.35 2.69 -16.72
N LEU A 382 -7.68 2.40 -15.61
CA LEU A 382 -7.94 1.21 -14.78
C LEU A 382 -9.37 1.22 -14.23
N ILE A 383 -9.81 2.36 -13.66
CA ILE A 383 -11.15 2.54 -13.11
C ILE A 383 -12.20 2.42 -14.21
N TRP A 384 -11.99 3.09 -15.34
CA TRP A 384 -12.91 3.08 -16.48
C TRP A 384 -13.08 1.67 -17.05
N LYS A 385 -11.97 0.98 -17.32
CA LYS A 385 -12.00 -0.40 -17.85
C LYS A 385 -12.75 -1.35 -16.92
N ARG A 386 -12.54 -1.25 -15.61
CA ARG A 386 -13.24 -2.09 -14.63
C ARG A 386 -14.74 -1.80 -14.60
N THR A 387 -15.11 -0.52 -14.60
CA THR A 387 -16.51 -0.10 -14.57
C THR A 387 -17.25 -0.55 -15.81
N VAL A 388 -16.69 -0.37 -17.00
CA VAL A 388 -17.33 -0.82 -18.25
C VAL A 388 -17.39 -2.35 -18.29
N ALA A 389 -16.26 -3.04 -18.01
CA ALA A 389 -16.18 -4.49 -18.04
C ALA A 389 -17.18 -5.17 -17.08
N CYS A 390 -17.47 -4.58 -15.91
CA CYS A 390 -18.40 -5.16 -14.96
C CYS A 390 -19.84 -5.24 -15.50
N GLN A 391 -20.21 -4.41 -16.48
CA GLN A 391 -21.50 -4.39 -17.14
C GLN A 391 -21.50 -5.09 -18.51
N MET A 392 -20.36 -5.65 -18.95
CA MET A 392 -20.29 -6.44 -20.19
C MET A 392 -20.82 -7.87 -19.98
N ALA A 393 -21.16 -8.53 -21.09
CA ALA A 393 -21.53 -9.95 -21.11
C ALA A 393 -20.42 -10.85 -20.55
N GLU A 394 -20.79 -11.98 -19.98
CA GLU A 394 -19.85 -12.99 -19.53
C GLU A 394 -18.99 -13.55 -20.67
N ALA A 395 -17.77 -14.00 -20.34
CA ALA A 395 -16.97 -14.76 -21.27
C ALA A 395 -17.45 -16.22 -21.30
N LEU A 396 -17.52 -16.78 -22.51
CA LEU A 396 -17.85 -18.19 -22.75
C LEU A 396 -16.59 -18.94 -23.14
N LEU A 397 -16.29 -19.97 -22.37
CA LEU A 397 -15.09 -20.78 -22.48
C LEU A 397 -15.50 -22.24 -22.74
N ASP A 398 -14.99 -22.83 -23.81
CA ASP A 398 -15.13 -24.25 -24.05
C ASP A 398 -13.91 -24.97 -23.46
N GLN A 399 -14.11 -25.64 -22.34
CA GLN A 399 -13.08 -26.44 -21.69
C GLN A 399 -13.21 -27.88 -22.19
N THR A 400 -12.13 -28.39 -22.80
CA THR A 400 -12.01 -29.78 -23.21
C THR A 400 -11.06 -30.50 -22.27
N SER A 401 -11.50 -31.60 -21.69
CA SER A 401 -10.67 -32.53 -20.92
C SER A 401 -10.64 -33.87 -21.64
N VAL A 402 -9.46 -34.40 -21.82
CA VAL A 402 -9.22 -35.67 -22.50
C VAL A 402 -8.57 -36.63 -21.51
N ASP A 403 -9.29 -37.67 -21.16
CA ASP A 403 -8.75 -38.78 -20.38
C ASP A 403 -8.14 -39.84 -21.33
N ILE A 404 -6.92 -40.23 -21.05
CA ILE A 404 -6.09 -41.09 -21.88
C ILE A 404 -5.70 -42.31 -21.04
N THR A 405 -5.86 -43.49 -21.60
CA THR A 405 -5.36 -44.74 -20.99
C THR A 405 -4.05 -45.13 -21.67
N ALA A 406 -3.06 -45.47 -20.86
CA ALA A 406 -1.83 -46.12 -21.28
C ALA A 406 -1.83 -47.58 -20.77
N GLU A 407 -1.83 -48.51 -21.67
CA GLU A 407 -1.59 -49.93 -21.34
C GLU A 407 -0.07 -50.17 -21.34
N LEU A 408 0.46 -50.59 -20.20
CA LEU A 408 1.90 -50.67 -19.96
C LEU A 408 2.41 -52.11 -20.25
N SER A 409 3.28 -52.26 -21.24
CA SER A 409 3.93 -53.54 -21.55
C SER A 409 4.96 -53.95 -20.50
N VAL A 410 5.58 -52.93 -19.85
CA VAL A 410 6.50 -53.11 -18.73
C VAL A 410 5.91 -52.40 -17.52
N PRO A 411 5.47 -53.11 -16.48
CA PRO A 411 4.99 -52.44 -15.24
C PRO A 411 6.09 -51.64 -14.53
N PRO A 412 5.73 -50.62 -13.73
CA PRO A 412 6.71 -49.91 -12.89
C PRO A 412 7.43 -50.88 -11.96
N ALA A 413 8.76 -50.84 -11.95
CA ALA A 413 9.61 -51.77 -11.19
C ALA A 413 9.78 -51.41 -9.72
N ALA A 414 9.44 -50.16 -9.31
CA ALA A 414 9.66 -49.63 -7.96
C ALA A 414 8.49 -48.80 -7.44
N GLY A 415 8.46 -48.60 -6.13
CA GLY A 415 7.53 -47.72 -5.44
C GLY A 415 6.11 -48.28 -5.26
N PRO A 416 5.16 -47.45 -4.84
CA PRO A 416 3.80 -47.85 -4.49
C PRO A 416 2.95 -48.27 -5.70
N PHE A 417 3.50 -48.22 -6.92
CA PHE A 417 2.84 -48.54 -8.20
C PHE A 417 3.45 -49.79 -8.87
N ALA A 418 4.35 -50.47 -8.18
CA ALA A 418 5.01 -51.65 -8.73
C ALA A 418 3.98 -52.70 -9.23
N GLY A 419 4.19 -53.24 -10.43
CA GLY A 419 3.33 -54.23 -11.05
C GLY A 419 2.06 -53.69 -11.72
N ALA A 420 1.80 -52.39 -11.72
CA ALA A 420 0.64 -51.79 -12.39
C ALA A 420 0.73 -51.94 -13.92
N GLY A 421 -0.25 -52.59 -14.54
CA GLY A 421 -0.30 -52.79 -16.01
C GLY A 421 -0.96 -51.66 -16.79
N ARG A 422 -1.49 -50.63 -16.09
CA ARG A 422 -2.23 -49.52 -16.72
C ARG A 422 -1.98 -48.21 -16.01
N ALA A 423 -1.98 -47.13 -16.77
CA ALA A 423 -1.93 -45.76 -16.23
C ALA A 423 -2.98 -44.84 -16.92
N GLY A 424 -3.47 -43.87 -16.20
CA GLY A 424 -4.38 -42.82 -16.69
C GLY A 424 -3.66 -41.47 -16.77
N LEU A 425 -3.76 -40.83 -17.93
CA LEU A 425 -3.28 -39.48 -18.13
C LEU A 425 -4.44 -38.56 -18.46
N ARG A 426 -4.26 -37.28 -18.18
CA ARG A 426 -5.25 -36.24 -18.52
C ARG A 426 -4.59 -35.04 -19.17
N ALA A 427 -5.19 -34.59 -20.28
CA ALA A 427 -4.91 -33.32 -20.89
C ALA A 427 -6.13 -32.41 -20.77
N ALA A 428 -5.89 -31.12 -20.50
CA ALA A 428 -6.93 -30.11 -20.48
C ALA A 428 -6.54 -28.96 -21.41
N GLY A 429 -7.55 -28.38 -22.08
CA GLY A 429 -7.38 -27.21 -22.93
C GLY A 429 -8.61 -26.34 -22.89
N THR A 430 -8.41 -25.03 -22.93
CA THR A 430 -9.51 -24.06 -22.88
C THR A 430 -9.48 -23.17 -24.10
N VAL A 431 -10.62 -23.08 -24.81
CA VAL A 431 -10.82 -22.19 -25.96
C VAL A 431 -11.82 -21.10 -25.57
N ILE A 432 -11.47 -19.86 -25.79
CA ILE A 432 -12.37 -18.72 -25.59
C ILE A 432 -13.30 -18.67 -26.82
N ARG A 433 -14.56 -19.11 -26.67
CA ARG A 433 -15.57 -19.03 -27.71
C ARG A 433 -16.12 -17.62 -27.88
N PHE A 434 -16.37 -16.94 -26.77
CA PHE A 434 -16.77 -15.55 -26.74
C PHE A 434 -16.01 -14.83 -25.60
N PRO A 435 -15.23 -13.78 -25.90
CA PRO A 435 -14.39 -13.15 -24.89
C PRO A 435 -15.18 -12.33 -23.86
N GLY A 436 -16.39 -11.86 -24.19
CA GLY A 436 -17.20 -11.04 -23.30
C GLY A 436 -16.39 -9.90 -22.68
N PHE A 437 -16.53 -9.69 -21.37
CA PHE A 437 -15.79 -8.65 -20.65
C PHE A 437 -14.25 -8.78 -20.72
N MET A 438 -13.73 -9.98 -20.96
CA MET A 438 -12.28 -10.25 -21.05
C MET A 438 -11.64 -9.53 -22.26
N LYS A 439 -12.42 -9.09 -23.24
CA LYS A 439 -11.95 -8.25 -24.36
C LYS A 439 -11.41 -6.92 -23.87
N LEU A 440 -11.94 -6.40 -22.75
CA LEU A 440 -11.57 -5.09 -22.19
C LEU A 440 -10.70 -5.20 -20.94
N TYR A 441 -11.02 -6.15 -20.06
CA TYR A 441 -10.43 -6.21 -18.73
C TYR A 441 -10.29 -7.63 -18.17
N ILE A 442 -9.10 -7.93 -17.70
CA ILE A 442 -8.79 -9.14 -16.92
C ILE A 442 -8.09 -8.68 -15.65
N GLU A 443 -8.42 -9.25 -14.48
CA GLU A 443 -7.76 -8.91 -13.22
C GLU A 443 -6.28 -9.26 -13.22
N GLY A 444 -5.50 -8.51 -12.46
CA GLY A 444 -4.09 -8.82 -12.22
C GLY A 444 -3.95 -9.96 -11.20
N LEU A 445 -2.92 -10.79 -11.39
CA LEU A 445 -2.53 -11.83 -10.45
C LEU A 445 -1.37 -11.35 -9.59
N ASP A 446 -1.28 -11.85 -8.36
CA ASP A 446 -0.17 -11.54 -7.46
C ASP A 446 1.10 -12.33 -7.82
N ASP A 447 0.93 -13.58 -8.28
CA ASP A 447 1.98 -14.45 -8.79
C ASP A 447 1.57 -14.99 -10.18
N GLN A 448 2.52 -15.03 -11.13
CA GLN A 448 2.26 -15.37 -12.53
C GLN A 448 2.46 -16.87 -12.81
N ASP A 449 2.01 -17.76 -11.95
CA ASP A 449 2.18 -19.21 -12.11
C ASP A 449 0.97 -19.93 -12.75
N GLU A 450 0.13 -19.24 -13.51
CA GLU A 450 -0.83 -19.98 -14.35
C GLU A 450 -0.12 -20.52 -15.60
N GLU A 451 0.15 -21.82 -15.64
CA GLU A 451 0.45 -22.52 -16.89
C GLU A 451 -0.69 -22.23 -17.87
N LYS A 452 -0.35 -21.59 -18.97
CA LYS A 452 -1.31 -21.37 -20.06
C LYS A 452 -1.70 -22.74 -20.59
N GLU A 453 -2.92 -23.19 -20.25
CA GLU A 453 -3.49 -24.38 -20.90
C GLU A 453 -3.39 -24.22 -22.42
N GLY A 454 -2.68 -25.12 -23.09
CA GLY A 454 -2.51 -25.13 -24.53
C GLY A 454 -3.81 -25.45 -25.27
N LEU A 455 -3.85 -25.13 -26.54
CA LEU A 455 -4.91 -25.62 -27.44
C LEU A 455 -4.73 -27.14 -27.64
N LEU A 456 -5.77 -27.91 -27.33
CA LEU A 456 -5.77 -29.34 -27.63
C LEU A 456 -6.20 -29.57 -29.08
N PRO A 457 -5.56 -30.55 -29.78
CA PRO A 457 -6.03 -31.00 -31.09
C PRO A 457 -7.43 -31.64 -30.99
N ALA A 458 -8.13 -31.66 -32.10
CA ALA A 458 -9.42 -32.35 -32.16
C ALA A 458 -9.21 -33.87 -32.00
N MET A 459 -9.83 -34.46 -31.01
CA MET A 459 -9.73 -35.88 -30.68
C MET A 459 -11.11 -36.49 -30.43
N SER A 460 -11.22 -37.78 -30.76
CA SER A 460 -12.40 -38.59 -30.49
C SER A 460 -12.02 -39.78 -29.60
N GLU A 461 -12.96 -40.30 -28.87
CA GLU A 461 -12.78 -41.52 -28.05
C GLU A 461 -12.34 -42.68 -28.93
N GLY A 462 -11.43 -43.48 -28.42
CA GLY A 462 -10.87 -44.63 -29.11
C GLY A 462 -9.67 -44.36 -30.02
N VAL A 463 -9.31 -43.11 -30.25
CA VAL A 463 -8.14 -42.73 -31.07
C VAL A 463 -6.85 -43.14 -30.40
N ALA A 464 -5.96 -43.85 -31.17
CA ALA A 464 -4.61 -44.16 -30.72
C ALA A 464 -3.72 -42.91 -30.77
N LEU A 465 -2.86 -42.75 -29.79
CA LEU A 465 -1.93 -41.64 -29.66
C LEU A 465 -0.49 -42.14 -29.75
N THR A 466 0.36 -41.35 -30.37
CA THR A 466 1.81 -41.63 -30.44
C THR A 466 2.52 -40.97 -29.27
N LEU A 467 3.31 -41.71 -28.53
CA LEU A 467 4.17 -41.17 -27.49
C LEU A 467 5.42 -40.56 -28.15
N HIS A 468 5.71 -39.31 -27.84
CA HIS A 468 6.95 -38.64 -28.24
C HIS A 468 7.96 -38.66 -27.09
N GLU A 469 7.53 -38.31 -25.88
CA GLU A 469 8.41 -38.20 -24.72
C GLU A 469 7.65 -38.36 -23.40
N VAL A 470 8.32 -38.88 -22.37
CA VAL A 470 7.83 -38.89 -21.00
C VAL A 470 8.70 -37.92 -20.17
N LEU A 471 8.05 -36.99 -19.52
CA LEU A 471 8.63 -35.85 -18.79
C LEU A 471 8.39 -36.01 -17.28
N PRO A 472 9.34 -36.59 -16.54
CA PRO A 472 9.33 -36.45 -15.09
C PRO A 472 9.84 -35.09 -14.70
N GLU A 473 9.15 -34.38 -13.79
CA GLU A 473 9.51 -33.04 -13.33
C GLU A 473 9.60 -33.06 -11.80
N GLN A 474 10.74 -32.59 -11.28
CA GLN A 474 10.98 -32.45 -9.84
C GLN A 474 10.38 -31.13 -9.35
N HIS A 475 9.73 -31.17 -8.23
CA HIS A 475 9.14 -29.99 -7.58
C HIS A 475 9.44 -30.02 -6.08
N PHE A 476 9.46 -28.85 -5.50
CA PHE A 476 9.49 -28.64 -4.06
C PHE A 476 8.31 -27.82 -3.62
N THR A 477 7.74 -28.12 -2.48
CA THR A 477 6.72 -27.24 -1.90
C THR A 477 7.33 -25.90 -1.58
N GLN A 478 6.58 -24.82 -1.78
CA GLN A 478 7.04 -23.47 -1.54
C GLN A 478 6.41 -22.93 -0.25
N PRO A 479 7.13 -22.11 0.53
CA PRO A 479 6.55 -21.43 1.67
C PRO A 479 5.47 -20.45 1.20
N PRO A 480 4.53 -20.06 2.09
CA PRO A 480 3.54 -19.05 1.75
C PRO A 480 4.24 -17.74 1.36
N PRO A 481 3.80 -17.05 0.31
CA PRO A 481 4.46 -15.84 -0.14
C PRO A 481 4.32 -14.71 0.88
N ARG A 482 5.36 -13.87 1.00
CA ARG A 482 5.30 -12.64 1.80
C ARG A 482 4.23 -11.71 1.25
N TYR A 483 3.59 -10.97 2.14
CA TYR A 483 2.59 -10.00 1.76
C TYR A 483 3.13 -8.93 0.81
N THR A 484 2.38 -8.65 -0.25
CA THR A 484 2.47 -7.40 -1.02
C THR A 484 1.53 -6.36 -0.41
N GLU A 485 1.58 -5.09 -0.84
CA GLU A 485 0.55 -4.13 -0.42
C GLU A 485 -0.87 -4.62 -0.81
N ALA A 486 -1.01 -5.23 -1.99
CA ALA A 486 -2.28 -5.77 -2.45
C ALA A 486 -2.81 -6.89 -1.57
N THR A 487 -1.98 -7.91 -1.28
CA THR A 487 -2.41 -9.05 -0.47
C THR A 487 -2.61 -8.69 0.99
N LEU A 488 -1.83 -7.73 1.54
CA LEU A 488 -2.02 -7.27 2.91
C LEU A 488 -3.32 -6.46 3.07
N VAL A 489 -3.65 -5.58 2.11
CA VAL A 489 -4.95 -4.87 2.09
C VAL A 489 -6.10 -5.86 2.00
N LYS A 490 -6.00 -6.87 1.11
CA LYS A 490 -7.00 -7.92 0.95
C LYS A 490 -7.22 -8.68 2.26
N THR A 491 -6.14 -9.12 2.91
CA THR A 491 -6.21 -9.86 4.19
C THR A 491 -6.83 -9.01 5.31
N LEU A 492 -6.46 -7.73 5.43
CA LEU A 492 -7.05 -6.83 6.42
C LEU A 492 -8.56 -6.64 6.18
N GLU A 493 -8.98 -6.49 4.92
CA GLU A 493 -10.39 -6.39 4.55
C GLU A 493 -11.16 -7.68 4.87
N GLU A 494 -10.60 -8.85 4.55
CA GLU A 494 -11.19 -10.16 4.83
C GLU A 494 -11.39 -10.40 6.34
N TYR A 495 -10.47 -9.91 7.17
CA TYR A 495 -10.61 -9.94 8.64
C TYR A 495 -11.50 -8.82 9.20
N GLY A 496 -11.96 -7.87 8.39
CA GLY A 496 -12.73 -6.70 8.85
C GLY A 496 -11.91 -5.66 9.61
N ILE A 497 -10.58 -5.66 9.43
CA ILE A 497 -9.61 -4.81 10.12
C ILE A 497 -9.27 -3.59 9.26
N GLY A 498 -9.44 -2.40 9.82
CA GLY A 498 -9.28 -1.15 9.09
C GLY A 498 -10.52 -0.80 8.26
N ARG A 499 -10.44 0.34 7.58
CA ARG A 499 -11.52 0.88 6.74
C ARG A 499 -10.92 1.58 5.52
N PRO A 500 -11.69 1.92 4.49
CA PRO A 500 -11.20 2.60 3.29
C PRO A 500 -10.28 3.79 3.56
N SER A 501 -10.53 4.55 4.61
CA SER A 501 -9.71 5.70 5.00
C SER A 501 -8.35 5.33 5.63
N THR A 502 -8.17 4.10 6.14
CA THR A 502 -7.00 3.73 6.96
C THR A 502 -6.00 2.81 6.28
N PHE A 503 -6.37 2.02 5.27
CA PHE A 503 -5.45 1.05 4.64
C PHE A 503 -4.13 1.67 4.20
N ALA A 504 -4.19 2.77 3.44
CA ALA A 504 -2.97 3.44 2.94
C ALA A 504 -2.07 3.98 4.07
N SER A 505 -2.67 4.48 5.16
CA SER A 505 -1.92 5.00 6.31
C SER A 505 -1.26 3.88 7.10
N ILE A 506 -1.91 2.73 7.26
CA ILE A 506 -1.36 1.54 7.92
C ILE A 506 -0.10 1.07 7.20
N MET A 507 -0.18 0.83 5.87
CA MET A 507 0.96 0.39 5.06
C MET A 507 2.14 1.36 5.16
N ASN A 508 1.86 2.66 5.00
CA ASN A 508 2.87 3.69 5.09
C ASN A 508 3.54 3.74 6.48
N THR A 509 2.77 3.55 7.55
CA THR A 509 3.29 3.57 8.92
C THR A 509 4.24 2.42 9.20
N LEU A 510 3.97 1.21 8.72
CA LEU A 510 4.88 0.06 8.87
C LEU A 510 6.27 0.37 8.29
N VAL A 511 6.32 1.02 7.14
CA VAL A 511 7.58 1.37 6.46
C VAL A 511 8.24 2.60 7.11
N GLU A 512 7.50 3.67 7.38
CA GLU A 512 8.03 4.89 8.00
C GLU A 512 8.61 4.66 9.41
N ARG A 513 7.98 3.78 10.18
CA ARG A 513 8.46 3.39 11.52
C ARG A 513 9.57 2.34 11.48
N LYS A 514 9.91 1.84 10.28
CA LYS A 514 10.90 0.78 10.09
C LYS A 514 10.53 -0.51 10.82
N TYR A 515 9.26 -0.84 10.87
CA TYR A 515 8.80 -2.14 11.34
C TYR A 515 8.89 -3.20 10.27
N ALA A 516 8.71 -2.79 9.03
CA ALA A 516 8.93 -3.59 7.85
C ALA A 516 9.56 -2.75 6.76
N ARG A 517 10.28 -3.38 5.84
CA ARG A 517 10.76 -2.78 4.59
C ARG A 517 10.02 -3.39 3.41
N LEU A 518 9.91 -2.61 2.34
CA LEU A 518 9.42 -3.10 1.05
C LEU A 518 10.64 -3.42 0.16
N ASP A 519 10.76 -4.67 -0.21
CA ASP A 519 11.72 -5.13 -1.21
C ASP A 519 10.99 -5.92 -2.30
N LYS A 520 11.23 -5.60 -3.57
CA LYS A 520 10.52 -6.19 -4.73
C LYS A 520 9.00 -6.28 -4.54
N LYS A 521 8.41 -5.20 -3.99
CA LYS A 521 6.98 -5.05 -3.65
C LYS A 521 6.47 -5.97 -2.53
N ARG A 522 7.32 -6.70 -1.79
CA ARG A 522 6.96 -7.57 -0.67
C ARG A 522 7.41 -6.97 0.65
N PHE A 523 6.60 -7.14 1.69
CA PHE A 523 6.94 -6.73 3.05
C PHE A 523 7.87 -7.75 3.69
N PHE A 524 8.99 -7.24 4.20
CA PHE A 524 9.91 -7.97 5.06
C PHE A 524 9.89 -7.30 6.42
N PRO A 525 9.59 -8.01 7.51
CA PRO A 525 9.69 -7.42 8.83
C PRO A 525 11.15 -7.11 9.16
N GLU A 526 11.37 -6.02 9.86
CA GLU A 526 12.68 -5.68 10.42
C GLU A 526 12.78 -6.24 11.84
N ASP A 527 14.00 -6.44 12.37
CA ASP A 527 14.22 -6.97 13.73
C ASP A 527 13.38 -6.27 14.79
N VAL A 528 13.30 -4.94 14.71
CA VAL A 528 12.51 -4.16 15.65
C VAL A 528 11.01 -4.41 15.50
N GLY A 529 10.55 -4.69 14.27
CA GLY A 529 9.17 -5.07 14.01
C GLY A 529 8.83 -6.42 14.64
N MET A 530 9.71 -7.40 14.51
CA MET A 530 9.57 -8.73 15.14
C MET A 530 9.49 -8.61 16.66
N VAL A 531 10.44 -7.91 17.29
CA VAL A 531 10.45 -7.72 18.75
C VAL A 531 9.20 -6.99 19.26
N VAL A 532 8.73 -5.95 18.54
CA VAL A 532 7.48 -5.25 18.90
C VAL A 532 6.27 -6.16 18.75
N SER A 533 6.18 -6.92 17.67
CA SER A 533 5.10 -7.88 17.44
C SER A 533 5.07 -8.95 18.52
N ASP A 534 6.21 -9.53 18.86
CA ASP A 534 6.34 -10.59 19.87
C ASP A 534 5.95 -10.09 21.25
N LEU A 535 6.45 -8.91 21.65
CA LEU A 535 6.08 -8.28 22.92
C LEU A 535 4.57 -8.05 23.00
N LEU A 536 3.98 -7.48 21.95
CA LEU A 536 2.55 -7.19 21.95
C LEU A 536 1.70 -8.46 21.95
N THR A 537 2.11 -9.49 21.22
CA THR A 537 1.41 -10.79 21.18
C THR A 537 1.51 -11.53 22.50
N ALA A 538 2.68 -11.49 23.17
CA ALA A 538 2.88 -12.17 24.46
C ALA A 538 2.17 -11.47 25.63
N HIS A 539 2.13 -10.14 25.66
CA HIS A 539 1.69 -9.40 26.83
C HIS A 539 0.38 -8.62 26.65
N PHE A 540 -0.02 -8.36 25.38
CA PHE A 540 -1.23 -7.60 25.03
C PHE A 540 -2.07 -8.36 23.98
N GLN A 541 -2.09 -9.68 24.05
CA GLN A 541 -2.69 -10.58 23.05
C GLN A 541 -4.09 -10.14 22.60
N LYS A 542 -4.99 -9.82 23.57
CA LYS A 542 -6.35 -9.35 23.28
C LYS A 542 -6.36 -8.13 22.34
N TYR A 543 -5.45 -7.16 22.54
CA TYR A 543 -5.45 -5.87 21.85
C TYR A 543 -4.75 -5.90 20.48
N VAL A 544 -4.14 -7.03 20.14
CA VAL A 544 -3.59 -7.33 18.81
C VAL A 544 -4.25 -8.56 18.18
N ASP A 545 -5.35 -9.03 18.76
CA ASP A 545 -6.17 -10.11 18.22
C ASP A 545 -7.00 -9.62 17.01
N TYR A 546 -7.11 -10.45 16.00
CA TYR A 546 -7.82 -10.14 14.77
C TYR A 546 -9.30 -9.93 14.99
N ASN A 547 -9.96 -10.87 15.70
CA ASN A 547 -11.39 -10.83 15.95
C ASN A 547 -11.78 -9.69 16.90
N PHE A 548 -10.96 -9.44 17.92
CA PHE A 548 -11.17 -8.31 18.83
C PHE A 548 -11.09 -6.98 18.09
N THR A 549 -10.09 -6.82 17.22
CA THR A 549 -9.91 -5.58 16.44
C THR A 549 -11.05 -5.39 15.44
N ALA A 550 -11.46 -6.46 14.76
CA ALA A 550 -12.61 -6.45 13.84
C ALA A 550 -13.91 -6.13 14.57
N GLY A 551 -14.13 -6.74 15.75
CA GLY A 551 -15.30 -6.45 16.60
C GLY A 551 -15.38 -4.98 17.02
N LEU A 552 -14.25 -4.39 17.41
CA LEU A 552 -14.18 -2.98 17.78
C LEU A 552 -14.43 -2.03 16.58
N GLU A 553 -13.99 -2.41 15.37
CA GLU A 553 -14.33 -1.68 14.14
C GLU A 553 -15.83 -1.74 13.84
N GLU A 554 -16.47 -2.91 14.05
CA GLU A 554 -17.91 -3.07 13.93
C GLU A 554 -18.68 -2.23 14.95
N GLU A 555 -18.24 -2.22 16.20
CA GLU A 555 -18.85 -1.38 17.24
C GLU A 555 -18.77 0.11 16.91
N LEU A 556 -17.65 0.57 16.33
CA LEU A 556 -17.53 1.95 15.84
C LEU A 556 -18.47 2.23 14.65
N ASP A 557 -18.74 1.23 13.81
CA ASP A 557 -19.74 1.37 12.74
C ASP A 557 -21.18 1.37 13.30
N GLN A 558 -21.45 0.61 14.36
CA GLN A 558 -22.75 0.70 15.09
C GLN A 558 -22.96 2.10 15.69
N VAL A 559 -21.90 2.73 16.24
CA VAL A 559 -21.98 4.13 16.66
C VAL A 559 -22.35 5.05 15.49
N SER A 560 -21.74 4.84 14.31
CA SER A 560 -22.04 5.67 13.14
C SER A 560 -23.47 5.53 12.60
N ARG A 561 -24.18 4.45 12.96
CA ARG A 561 -25.58 4.20 12.65
C ARG A 561 -26.53 4.61 13.77
N GLY A 562 -26.04 5.15 14.90
CA GLY A 562 -26.82 5.49 16.06
C GLY A 562 -27.32 4.28 16.87
N GLU A 563 -26.77 3.08 16.64
CA GLU A 563 -27.17 1.83 17.30
C GLU A 563 -26.47 1.62 18.65
N LYS A 564 -25.35 2.30 18.87
CA LYS A 564 -24.52 2.20 20.09
C LYS A 564 -23.98 3.57 20.52
N GLU A 565 -23.97 3.81 21.83
CA GLU A 565 -23.33 5.01 22.40
C GLU A 565 -21.80 4.84 22.47
N TRP A 566 -21.05 5.87 22.10
CA TRP A 566 -19.59 5.80 22.04
C TRP A 566 -18.86 5.89 23.39
N LYS A 567 -19.44 6.59 24.39
CA LYS A 567 -18.81 6.74 25.72
C LYS A 567 -18.74 5.45 26.51
N PRO A 568 -19.81 4.64 26.59
CA PRO A 568 -19.75 3.29 27.16
C PRO A 568 -18.73 2.40 26.45
N LEU A 569 -18.67 2.43 25.12
CA LEU A 569 -17.69 1.68 24.34
C LEU A 569 -16.26 2.03 24.73
N LEU A 570 -15.94 3.32 24.89
CA LEU A 570 -14.62 3.75 25.36
C LEU A 570 -14.29 3.25 26.76
N LYS A 571 -15.25 3.24 27.67
CA LYS A 571 -15.08 2.75 29.05
C LYS A 571 -14.81 1.24 29.08
N GLU A 572 -15.60 0.46 28.35
CA GLU A 572 -15.44 -1.00 28.22
C GLU A 572 -14.07 -1.39 27.67
N PHE A 573 -13.54 -0.59 26.76
CA PHE A 573 -12.19 -0.78 26.23
C PHE A 573 -11.11 -0.35 27.23
N TRP A 574 -11.27 0.84 27.83
CA TRP A 574 -10.20 1.52 28.57
C TRP A 574 -9.87 0.86 29.90
N GLU A 575 -10.86 0.51 30.71
CA GLU A 575 -10.64 0.00 32.07
C GLU A 575 -9.76 -1.26 32.07
N PRO A 576 -10.04 -2.32 31.31
CA PRO A 576 -9.17 -3.49 31.27
C PRO A 576 -7.82 -3.22 30.59
N PHE A 577 -7.78 -2.31 29.61
CA PHE A 577 -6.55 -1.96 28.91
C PHE A 577 -5.53 -1.30 29.83
N ILE A 578 -5.95 -0.29 30.60
CA ILE A 578 -5.04 0.45 31.48
C ILE A 578 -4.60 -0.39 32.69
N ALA A 579 -5.49 -1.27 33.19
CA ALA A 579 -5.16 -2.21 34.25
C ALA A 579 -4.06 -3.18 33.81
N LEU A 580 -4.21 -3.78 32.63
CA LEU A 580 -3.20 -4.66 32.03
C LEU A 580 -1.88 -3.92 31.77
N LEU A 581 -1.93 -2.71 31.24
CA LEU A 581 -0.72 -1.92 30.96
C LEU A 581 0.08 -1.66 32.24
N LYS A 582 -0.58 -1.25 33.31
CA LYS A 582 0.06 -1.03 34.63
C LYS A 582 0.69 -2.31 35.19
N GLN A 583 0.00 -3.44 35.08
CA GLN A 583 0.53 -4.74 35.44
C GLN A 583 1.81 -5.07 34.66
N LYS A 584 1.75 -4.98 33.32
CA LYS A 584 2.88 -5.31 32.44
C LYS A 584 4.06 -4.34 32.56
N GLU A 585 3.82 -3.12 33.05
CA GLU A 585 4.91 -2.16 33.32
C GLU A 585 5.89 -2.68 34.39
N GLY A 586 5.40 -3.43 35.38
CA GLY A 586 6.22 -4.06 36.41
C GLY A 586 6.82 -5.41 35.99
N GLU A 587 6.10 -6.20 35.20
CA GLU A 587 6.49 -7.58 34.86
C GLU A 587 7.53 -7.69 33.75
N VAL A 588 7.44 -6.84 32.72
CA VAL A 588 8.27 -6.96 31.52
C VAL A 588 9.63 -6.31 31.73
N ASN A 589 10.72 -7.07 31.56
CA ASN A 589 12.08 -6.55 31.63
C ASN A 589 12.63 -6.24 30.22
N LYS A 590 13.36 -5.13 30.12
CA LYS A 590 13.97 -4.72 28.86
C LYS A 590 15.06 -5.69 28.39
N ALA A 591 15.82 -6.24 29.32
CA ALA A 591 16.90 -7.17 28.99
C ALA A 591 16.40 -8.42 28.27
N ASP A 592 15.29 -8.99 28.73
CA ASP A 592 14.69 -10.21 28.19
C ASP A 592 14.19 -10.04 26.75
N LEU A 593 13.80 -8.82 26.38
CA LEU A 593 13.28 -8.49 25.04
C LEU A 593 14.34 -8.08 24.04
N THR A 594 15.46 -7.57 24.51
CA THR A 594 16.45 -6.92 23.64
C THR A 594 17.81 -7.60 23.68
N THR A 595 17.95 -8.70 24.44
CA THR A 595 19.22 -9.42 24.63
C THR A 595 18.96 -10.92 24.51
N GLU A 596 19.60 -11.56 23.53
CA GLU A 596 19.61 -13.01 23.34
C GLU A 596 20.99 -13.55 23.70
N ALA A 597 21.07 -14.60 24.50
CA ALA A 597 22.33 -15.25 24.83
C ALA A 597 22.92 -15.95 23.60
N THR A 598 24.25 -15.96 23.48
CA THR A 598 24.97 -16.76 22.48
C THR A 598 25.92 -17.73 23.20
N ASP A 599 26.33 -18.81 22.53
CA ASP A 599 27.32 -19.75 23.05
C ASP A 599 28.77 -19.26 22.90
N GLU A 600 28.94 -18.06 22.34
CA GLU A 600 30.27 -17.49 22.06
C GLU A 600 30.79 -16.68 23.24
N LEU A 601 32.12 -16.76 23.42
CA LEU A 601 32.81 -15.98 24.42
C LEU A 601 33.50 -14.74 23.80
N CYS A 602 33.56 -13.66 24.55
CA CYS A 602 34.22 -12.44 24.15
C CYS A 602 35.73 -12.64 24.02
N PRO A 603 36.34 -12.33 22.87
CA PRO A 603 37.78 -12.49 22.68
C PRO A 603 38.63 -11.51 23.51
N GLU A 604 38.01 -10.40 24.02
CA GLU A 604 38.73 -9.40 24.84
C GLU A 604 38.70 -9.72 26.33
N CYS A 605 37.64 -10.33 26.87
CA CYS A 605 37.49 -10.50 28.32
C CYS A 605 36.94 -11.87 28.75
N GLY A 606 36.67 -12.82 27.82
CA GLY A 606 36.21 -14.17 28.09
C GLY A 606 34.75 -14.28 28.60
N LYS A 607 34.02 -13.18 28.75
CA LYS A 607 32.61 -13.22 29.15
C LYS A 607 31.72 -13.60 27.97
N PRO A 608 30.49 -14.15 28.22
CA PRO A 608 29.56 -14.50 27.14
C PRO A 608 29.26 -13.30 26.24
N LEU A 609 29.15 -13.55 24.94
CA LEU A 609 28.60 -12.59 24.00
C LEU A 609 27.07 -12.68 24.00
N VAL A 610 26.42 -11.58 23.72
CA VAL A 610 24.96 -11.48 23.65
C VAL A 610 24.56 -10.69 22.40
N VAL A 611 23.52 -11.16 21.70
CA VAL A 611 22.87 -10.37 20.64
C VAL A 611 22.01 -9.30 21.26
N LYS A 612 22.23 -8.03 20.89
CA LYS A 612 21.42 -6.88 21.36
C LYS A 612 20.73 -6.18 20.21
N LEU A 613 19.54 -5.68 20.46
CA LEU A 613 18.79 -4.85 19.49
C LEU A 613 19.23 -3.38 19.58
N GLY A 614 19.94 -2.89 18.56
CA GLY A 614 20.36 -1.50 18.43
C GLY A 614 19.41 -0.63 17.57
N LYS A 615 19.83 0.61 17.31
CA LYS A 615 19.08 1.52 16.41
C LYS A 615 19.08 1.08 14.94
N ARG A 616 20.04 0.23 14.55
CA ARG A 616 20.28 -0.19 13.16
C ARG A 616 20.01 -1.68 12.91
N GLY A 617 19.43 -2.39 13.85
CA GLY A 617 19.22 -3.83 13.83
C GLY A 617 19.94 -4.53 14.98
N LYS A 618 20.02 -5.86 14.91
CA LYS A 618 20.73 -6.69 15.87
C LYS A 618 22.25 -6.49 15.75
N PHE A 619 22.96 -6.62 16.86
CA PHE A 619 24.42 -6.63 16.92
C PHE A 619 24.88 -7.49 18.10
N ILE A 620 26.04 -8.09 18.00
CA ILE A 620 26.65 -8.85 19.10
C ILE A 620 27.47 -7.90 19.97
N ALA A 621 27.33 -8.03 21.28
CA ALA A 621 28.06 -7.27 22.27
C ALA A 621 28.52 -8.16 23.43
N CYS A 622 29.62 -7.79 24.07
CA CYS A 622 30.04 -8.46 25.31
C CYS A 622 29.04 -8.20 26.45
N SER A 623 28.67 -9.22 27.22
CA SER A 623 27.84 -9.07 28.43
C SER A 623 28.50 -8.16 29.46
N GLY A 624 29.83 -8.09 29.51
CA GLY A 624 30.60 -7.19 30.35
C GLY A 624 30.72 -5.75 29.85
N PHE A 625 29.86 -5.30 28.92
CA PHE A 625 29.92 -3.93 28.36
C PHE A 625 29.79 -2.83 29.42
N GLN A 626 28.97 -3.04 30.44
CA GLN A 626 28.82 -2.10 31.56
C GLN A 626 30.01 -2.12 32.52
N GLU A 627 30.76 -3.21 32.55
CA GLU A 627 31.94 -3.41 33.38
C GLU A 627 33.23 -3.01 32.69
N GLY A 628 33.12 -2.40 31.50
CA GLY A 628 34.27 -1.81 30.78
C GLY A 628 34.66 -2.47 29.47
N CYS A 629 34.27 -3.71 29.18
CA CYS A 629 34.55 -4.33 27.89
C CYS A 629 33.65 -3.73 26.79
N LYS A 630 34.28 -3.13 25.77
CA LYS A 630 33.54 -2.43 24.68
C LYS A 630 33.43 -3.27 23.41
N TYR A 631 33.73 -4.55 23.48
CA TYR A 631 33.65 -5.41 22.29
C TYR A 631 32.25 -5.47 21.71
N THR A 632 32.14 -5.17 20.42
CA THR A 632 30.89 -5.27 19.63
C THR A 632 31.21 -5.65 18.19
N ARG A 633 30.33 -6.45 17.57
CA ARG A 633 30.37 -6.74 16.13
C ARG A 633 28.98 -6.69 15.52
N ASN A 634 28.89 -6.30 14.25
CA ASN A 634 27.63 -6.28 13.52
C ASN A 634 27.27 -7.70 13.05
N VAL A 635 25.99 -7.98 13.02
CA VAL A 635 25.42 -9.16 12.37
C VAL A 635 24.48 -8.71 11.25
N ASP A 636 24.30 -9.55 10.24
CA ASP A 636 23.29 -9.34 9.22
C ASP A 636 21.88 -9.77 9.71
N GLN A 637 20.93 -9.81 8.78
CA GLN A 637 19.55 -10.18 9.09
C GLN A 637 19.39 -11.67 9.45
N ASP A 638 20.33 -12.50 8.98
CA ASP A 638 20.36 -13.94 9.24
C ASP A 638 21.13 -14.27 10.53
N GLY A 639 21.66 -13.25 11.21
CA GLY A 639 22.44 -13.38 12.44
C GLY A 639 23.91 -13.72 12.20
N GLU A 640 24.34 -13.77 10.94
CA GLU A 640 25.73 -14.02 10.59
C GLU A 640 26.62 -12.78 10.79
N VAL A 641 27.86 -13.00 11.17
CA VAL A 641 28.80 -11.93 11.42
C VAL A 641 29.16 -11.22 10.14
N VAL A 642 28.79 -9.95 10.03
CA VAL A 642 29.24 -9.10 8.93
C VAL A 642 30.65 -8.60 9.22
N GLU A 643 31.63 -9.16 8.52
CA GLU A 643 32.96 -8.59 8.56
C GLU A 643 32.96 -7.18 7.95
N PRO A 644 33.68 -6.22 8.60
CA PRO A 644 33.76 -4.87 8.06
C PRO A 644 34.41 -4.90 6.67
N VAL A 645 33.72 -4.38 5.67
CA VAL A 645 34.30 -4.25 4.33
C VAL A 645 35.47 -3.27 4.40
N VAL A 646 36.67 -3.80 4.17
CA VAL A 646 37.92 -3.02 4.13
C VAL A 646 37.99 -2.30 2.79
N SER A 647 38.17 -0.99 2.83
CA SER A 647 38.42 -0.19 1.63
C SER A 647 39.89 -0.28 1.21
N GLU A 648 40.15 -0.13 -0.07
CA GLU A 648 41.51 0.00 -0.59
C GLU A 648 42.23 1.28 -0.12
N GLU A 649 41.47 2.26 0.37
CA GLU A 649 41.99 3.54 0.87
C GLU A 649 42.60 3.39 2.27
N LYS A 650 43.76 4.02 2.47
CA LYS A 650 44.45 4.11 3.77
C LYS A 650 44.12 5.43 4.46
N CYS A 651 44.10 5.38 5.78
CA CYS A 651 43.85 6.56 6.59
C CYS A 651 44.95 7.60 6.44
N GLU A 652 44.65 8.81 5.99
CA GLU A 652 45.61 9.92 5.82
C GLU A 652 46.30 10.35 7.13
N LYS A 653 45.69 10.02 8.30
CA LYS A 653 46.22 10.41 9.61
C LYS A 653 47.11 9.38 10.26
N CYS A 654 46.91 8.09 10.03
CA CYS A 654 47.64 7.02 10.72
C CYS A 654 48.05 5.85 9.83
N GLY A 655 47.75 5.87 8.53
CA GLY A 655 48.15 4.85 7.56
C GLY A 655 47.38 3.53 7.63
N LEU A 656 46.52 3.31 8.64
CA LEU A 656 45.75 2.08 8.77
C LEU A 656 44.64 1.99 7.70
N PRO A 657 44.16 0.78 7.35
CA PRO A 657 43.08 0.60 6.40
C PRO A 657 41.81 1.35 6.82
N MET A 658 41.02 1.81 5.84
CA MET A 658 39.73 2.41 6.10
C MET A 658 38.65 1.35 5.96
N LEU A 659 37.63 1.40 6.84
CA LEU A 659 36.48 0.51 6.87
C LEU A 659 35.25 1.23 6.34
N ILE A 660 34.49 0.58 5.46
CA ILE A 660 33.20 1.09 5.00
C ILE A 660 32.16 0.84 6.09
N LYS A 661 31.59 1.91 6.62
CA LYS A 661 30.53 1.86 7.65
C LYS A 661 29.28 2.60 7.21
N ASP A 662 28.12 2.14 7.68
CA ASP A 662 26.84 2.81 7.44
C ASP A 662 26.63 3.96 8.44
N GLY A 663 26.38 5.17 7.92
CA GLY A 663 26.14 6.38 8.69
C GLY A 663 24.71 6.91 8.56
N ARG A 664 24.40 7.98 9.32
CA ARG A 664 23.09 8.68 9.24
C ARG A 664 22.81 9.26 7.83
N PHE A 665 23.87 9.56 7.08
CA PHE A 665 23.82 10.22 5.77
C PHE A 665 24.28 9.31 4.62
N GLY A 666 24.37 8.00 4.85
CA GLY A 666 24.86 7.01 3.89
C GLY A 666 26.17 6.36 4.34
N LYS A 667 26.76 5.54 3.46
CA LYS A 667 28.02 4.86 3.72
C LYS A 667 29.17 5.86 3.79
N TYR A 668 30.11 5.63 4.71
CA TYR A 668 31.31 6.44 4.91
C TYR A 668 32.52 5.57 5.25
N LEU A 669 33.70 6.12 5.06
CA LEU A 669 34.98 5.49 5.43
C LEU A 669 35.34 5.89 6.86
N ALA A 670 35.65 4.93 7.71
CA ALA A 670 36.15 5.14 9.06
C ALA A 670 37.50 4.43 9.23
N CYS A 671 38.43 5.07 9.91
CA CYS A 671 39.71 4.43 10.18
C CYS A 671 39.55 3.18 11.06
N SER A 672 40.24 2.08 10.70
CA SER A 672 40.23 0.84 11.50
C SER A 672 40.88 1.03 12.87
N GLY A 673 41.73 2.03 13.05
CA GLY A 673 42.40 2.38 14.32
C GLY A 673 41.52 3.13 15.32
N TYR A 674 40.20 3.19 15.13
CA TYR A 674 39.28 3.75 16.14
C TYR A 674 39.28 2.89 17.41
N PRO A 675 39.32 3.47 18.64
CA PRO A 675 39.15 4.89 18.98
C PRO A 675 40.39 5.76 18.99
N ALA A 676 41.59 5.20 18.77
CA ALA A 676 42.83 5.95 18.76
C ALA A 676 42.89 6.94 17.58
N CYS A 677 42.44 6.54 16.41
CA CYS A 677 42.31 7.41 15.24
C CYS A 677 40.81 7.59 14.89
N LYS A 678 40.33 8.82 15.00
CA LYS A 678 38.91 9.17 14.73
C LYS A 678 38.70 9.70 13.32
N ASN A 679 39.55 9.36 12.35
CA ASN A 679 39.42 9.85 10.98
C ASN A 679 38.21 9.23 10.28
N ILE A 680 37.36 10.07 9.68
CA ILE A 680 36.16 9.69 8.93
C ILE A 680 36.19 10.46 7.62
N GLN A 681 35.88 9.78 6.51
CA GLN A 681 35.78 10.35 5.17
C GLN A 681 34.51 9.92 4.48
N PRO A 682 33.91 10.74 3.60
CA PRO A 682 32.77 10.29 2.78
C PRO A 682 33.26 9.21 1.78
N LEU A 683 32.47 8.17 1.57
CA LEU A 683 32.77 7.09 0.62
C LEU A 683 32.87 7.61 -0.83
N VAL A 684 32.04 8.61 -1.16
CA VAL A 684 32.10 9.31 -2.45
C VAL A 684 32.59 10.73 -2.18
N LYS A 685 33.73 11.08 -2.72
CA LYS A 685 34.26 12.45 -2.56
C LYS A 685 33.31 13.44 -3.23
N PRO A 686 32.94 14.55 -2.54
CA PRO A 686 32.10 15.57 -3.14
C PRO A 686 32.76 16.12 -4.41
N VAL A 687 31.99 16.17 -5.49
CA VAL A 687 32.47 16.74 -6.76
C VAL A 687 32.50 18.26 -6.62
N SER A 688 33.68 18.87 -6.83
CA SER A 688 33.78 20.32 -6.87
C SER A 688 33.15 20.85 -8.16
N THR A 689 32.42 21.97 -8.05
CA THR A 689 31.86 22.67 -9.22
C THR A 689 32.86 23.65 -9.84
N GLY A 690 34.04 23.84 -9.23
CA GLY A 690 35.01 24.86 -9.63
C GLY A 690 34.61 26.30 -9.27
N VAL A 691 33.39 26.50 -8.75
CA VAL A 691 32.88 27.85 -8.45
C VAL A 691 33.23 28.25 -7.03
N VAL A 692 33.94 29.38 -6.89
CA VAL A 692 34.35 29.94 -5.59
C VAL A 692 33.11 30.37 -4.78
N CYS A 693 33.13 30.11 -3.50
CA CYS A 693 32.04 30.50 -2.61
C CYS A 693 31.91 32.04 -2.52
N PRO A 694 30.75 32.61 -2.85
CA PRO A 694 30.58 34.07 -2.84
C PRO A 694 30.59 34.70 -1.43
N GLU A 695 30.38 33.90 -0.40
CA GLU A 695 30.32 34.34 0.99
C GLU A 695 31.70 34.39 1.65
N CYS A 696 32.42 33.27 1.65
CA CYS A 696 33.76 33.22 2.30
C CYS A 696 34.93 33.50 1.37
N LYS A 697 34.75 33.41 0.05
CA LYS A 697 35.79 33.65 -1.01
C LYS A 697 37.04 32.73 -0.93
N GLU A 698 37.09 31.81 0.02
CA GLU A 698 38.18 30.87 0.24
C GLU A 698 37.83 29.45 -0.16
N GLY A 699 36.56 29.06 -0.02
CA GLY A 699 36.07 27.73 -0.33
C GLY A 699 35.43 27.65 -1.70
N GLU A 700 35.27 26.42 -2.21
CA GLU A 700 34.55 26.11 -3.44
C GLU A 700 33.19 25.49 -3.13
N LEU A 701 32.23 25.66 -4.06
CA LEU A 701 30.94 25.00 -3.99
C LEU A 701 31.06 23.55 -4.45
N THR A 702 30.63 22.63 -3.61
CA THR A 702 30.67 21.18 -3.86
C THR A 702 29.26 20.61 -3.91
N GLU A 703 29.05 19.65 -4.81
CA GLU A 703 27.82 18.89 -4.93
C GLU A 703 27.63 17.95 -3.75
N LYS A 704 26.45 18.00 -3.14
CA LYS A 704 26.05 17.13 -2.02
C LYS A 704 24.61 16.67 -2.18
N LYS A 705 24.26 15.56 -1.51
CA LYS A 705 22.88 15.08 -1.42
C LYS A 705 22.26 15.44 -0.07
N SER A 706 21.07 15.99 -0.11
CA SER A 706 20.28 16.28 1.09
C SER A 706 19.76 14.98 1.76
N ARG A 707 19.22 15.09 2.96
CA ARG A 707 18.58 13.96 3.69
C ARG A 707 17.50 13.24 2.86
N PHE A 708 16.88 13.92 1.91
CA PHE A 708 15.83 13.41 1.05
C PHE A 708 16.34 13.01 -0.35
N GLY A 709 17.66 12.86 -0.52
CA GLY A 709 18.29 12.46 -1.79
C GLY A 709 18.37 13.56 -2.85
N LYS A 710 17.88 14.78 -2.57
CA LYS A 710 17.94 15.91 -3.51
C LYS A 710 19.33 16.51 -3.54
N LEU A 711 19.88 16.77 -4.73
CA LEU A 711 21.15 17.45 -4.92
C LEU A 711 21.08 18.90 -4.45
N PHE A 712 22.15 19.36 -3.81
CA PHE A 712 22.37 20.76 -3.46
C PHE A 712 23.88 21.06 -3.48
N TYR A 713 24.23 22.31 -3.54
CA TYR A 713 25.61 22.78 -3.64
C TYR A 713 25.95 23.60 -2.42
N SER A 714 27.03 23.27 -1.71
CA SER A 714 27.42 24.00 -0.50
C SER A 714 28.93 24.22 -0.45
N CYS A 715 29.32 25.25 0.28
CA CYS A 715 30.74 25.54 0.50
C CYS A 715 31.46 24.33 1.18
N ASN A 716 32.66 24.01 0.69
CA ASN A 716 33.50 22.95 1.25
C ASN A 716 34.08 23.31 2.63
N GLN A 717 34.06 24.61 3.01
CA GLN A 717 34.47 25.10 4.34
C GLN A 717 33.37 24.94 5.42
N TYR A 718 32.28 24.25 5.15
CA TYR A 718 31.28 23.94 6.19
C TYR A 718 31.92 23.15 7.34
N PRO A 719 31.66 23.46 8.62
CA PRO A 719 30.64 24.37 9.16
C PRO A 719 31.07 25.84 9.31
N LYS A 720 32.28 26.23 8.96
CA LYS A 720 32.74 27.61 9.07
C LYS A 720 31.97 28.55 8.14
N CYS A 721 31.75 28.13 6.90
CA CYS A 721 30.87 28.80 5.94
C CYS A 721 29.61 27.96 5.70
N LYS A 722 28.42 28.56 5.83
CA LYS A 722 27.13 27.89 5.70
C LYS A 722 26.44 28.13 4.36
N PHE A 723 27.11 28.79 3.42
CA PHE A 723 26.52 29.09 2.11
C PHE A 723 26.13 27.80 1.36
N ALA A 724 24.89 27.77 0.86
CA ALA A 724 24.36 26.65 0.11
C ALA A 724 23.31 27.09 -0.93
N LEU A 725 23.24 26.36 -2.03
CA LEU A 725 22.31 26.57 -3.15
C LEU A 725 21.63 25.27 -3.54
N TRP A 726 20.40 25.35 -4.02
CA TRP A 726 19.64 24.19 -4.50
C TRP A 726 19.81 23.90 -5.99
N ASP A 727 20.32 24.85 -6.74
CA ASP A 727 20.48 24.76 -8.19
C ASP A 727 21.99 24.84 -8.54
N LEU A 728 22.39 24.29 -9.69
CA LEU A 728 23.79 24.21 -10.12
C LEU A 728 24.40 25.60 -10.25
N PRO A 729 25.44 25.96 -9.48
CA PRO A 729 26.12 27.24 -9.60
C PRO A 729 26.93 27.32 -10.89
N VAL A 730 26.92 28.51 -11.51
CA VAL A 730 27.70 28.85 -12.70
C VAL A 730 28.49 30.11 -12.39
N GLU A 731 29.79 30.09 -12.69
CA GLU A 731 30.67 31.25 -12.49
C GLU A 731 30.40 32.32 -13.56
N SER A 732 29.39 33.13 -13.28
CA SER A 732 28.99 34.25 -14.14
C SER A 732 28.37 35.33 -13.27
N PRO A 733 28.95 36.54 -13.21
CA PRO A 733 28.40 37.64 -12.44
C PRO A 733 27.01 38.06 -12.95
N CYS A 734 26.11 38.33 -12.01
CA CYS A 734 24.77 38.78 -12.36
C CYS A 734 24.83 40.20 -13.00
N PRO A 735 24.34 40.38 -14.25
CA PRO A 735 24.36 41.70 -14.91
C PRO A 735 23.54 42.77 -14.18
N LYS A 736 22.52 42.38 -13.41
CA LYS A 736 21.62 43.29 -12.73
C LYS A 736 22.11 43.75 -11.35
N CYS A 737 22.73 42.89 -10.58
CA CYS A 737 23.10 43.20 -9.19
C CYS A 737 24.57 42.93 -8.85
N GLY A 738 25.41 42.50 -9.79
CA GLY A 738 26.82 42.22 -9.58
C GLY A 738 27.13 41.00 -8.69
N PHE A 739 26.13 40.16 -8.32
CA PHE A 739 26.38 38.97 -7.52
C PHE A 739 27.29 37.99 -8.29
N PRO A 740 28.36 37.44 -7.68
CA PRO A 740 29.47 36.83 -8.42
C PRO A 740 29.13 35.52 -9.15
N LEU A 741 27.95 34.92 -8.93
CA LEU A 741 27.52 33.73 -9.63
C LEU A 741 26.03 33.75 -10.00
N LEU A 742 25.67 32.98 -11.00
CA LEU A 742 24.29 32.61 -11.35
C LEU A 742 24.03 31.15 -11.03
N VAL A 743 22.77 30.75 -11.03
CA VAL A 743 22.38 29.34 -10.91
C VAL A 743 21.63 28.88 -12.16
N LYS A 744 21.93 27.66 -12.62
CA LYS A 744 21.29 27.02 -13.77
C LYS A 744 20.02 26.31 -13.31
N LYS A 745 18.87 26.70 -13.89
CA LYS A 745 17.58 26.06 -13.68
C LYS A 745 17.11 25.36 -14.95
N ILE A 746 16.47 24.21 -14.77
CA ILE A 746 15.91 23.42 -15.85
C ILE A 746 14.41 23.22 -15.58
N TYR A 747 13.54 23.78 -16.44
CA TYR A 747 12.10 23.56 -16.40
C TYR A 747 11.64 22.79 -17.63
N LYS A 748 10.82 21.75 -17.45
CA LYS A 748 10.31 20.87 -18.53
C LYS A 748 9.62 21.62 -19.70
N ARG A 749 9.12 22.83 -19.47
CA ARG A 749 8.41 23.64 -20.48
C ARG A 749 9.19 24.87 -21.00
N LYS A 750 10.21 25.34 -20.26
CA LYS A 750 10.96 26.57 -20.59
C LYS A 750 12.44 26.32 -20.94
N GLY A 751 12.88 25.05 -20.91
CA GLY A 751 14.29 24.72 -21.16
C GLY A 751 15.22 25.11 -20.01
N GLU A 752 16.51 25.30 -20.33
CA GLU A 752 17.55 25.71 -19.40
C GLU A 752 17.69 27.23 -19.42
N PHE A 753 17.79 27.85 -18.22
CA PHE A 753 18.05 29.28 -18.08
C PHE A 753 18.87 29.57 -16.83
N LEU A 754 19.52 30.72 -16.79
CA LEU A 754 20.31 31.21 -15.67
C LEU A 754 19.49 32.23 -14.84
N LYS A 755 19.58 32.10 -13.51
CA LYS A 755 18.91 32.97 -12.56
C LYS A 755 19.87 33.45 -11.49
N CYS A 756 19.70 34.70 -11.03
CA CYS A 756 20.45 35.18 -9.87
C CYS A 756 19.92 34.57 -8.57
N PRO A 757 20.78 33.97 -7.72
CA PRO A 757 20.36 33.38 -6.44
C PRO A 757 20.26 34.40 -5.30
N LYS A 758 20.69 35.66 -5.52
CA LYS A 758 20.63 36.70 -4.48
C LYS A 758 19.19 37.09 -4.19
N GLU A 759 18.84 37.10 -2.93
CA GLU A 759 17.52 37.50 -2.47
C GLU A 759 17.22 38.95 -2.90
N GLY A 760 16.03 39.19 -3.47
CA GLY A 760 15.61 40.47 -4.01
C GLY A 760 16.08 40.79 -5.45
N CYS A 761 16.84 39.88 -6.12
CA CYS A 761 17.22 40.04 -7.53
C CYS A 761 16.37 39.11 -8.41
N ASP A 762 15.65 39.67 -9.36
CA ASP A 762 14.75 39.02 -10.30
C ASP A 762 15.41 38.59 -11.62
N TYR A 763 16.72 38.87 -11.81
CA TYR A 763 17.42 38.57 -13.06
C TYR A 763 17.31 37.06 -13.43
N ASN A 764 16.84 36.83 -14.63
CA ASN A 764 16.83 35.51 -15.27
C ASN A 764 16.96 35.64 -16.80
N THR A 765 17.52 34.62 -17.48
CA THR A 765 17.73 34.63 -18.93
C THR A 765 16.57 34.03 -19.73
N SER A 766 15.43 33.75 -19.09
CA SER A 766 14.26 33.19 -19.76
C SER A 766 13.27 34.24 -20.28
N GLU A 767 13.62 35.54 -20.11
CA GLU A 767 12.89 36.67 -20.67
C GLU A 767 13.51 37.16 -21.96
#